data_67209d9af6dea8247b71cbe5472c16b2
#
_entry.id   67209d9af6dea8247b71cbe5472c16b2
#
_cell.length_a   1.000
_cell.length_b   1.000
_cell.length_c   1.000
_cell.angle_alpha   90.00
_cell.angle_beta   90.00
_cell.angle_gamma   90.00
#
_symmetry.space_group_name_H-M   'P 1'
#
loop_
_entity.id
_entity.type
_entity.pdbx_description
1 polymer ?
#
loop_
_entity_poly.entity_id
_entity_poly.type
_entity_poly.pdbx_seq_one_letter_code
_entity_poly.pdbx_strand_id
1 'polypeptide(L)'
;MAPHEGEAEARRRAVASTSSASTSLREDGESLLVLARAVKNIIVDVSGSLGSSVSGRVAQVLTALSSRPALVDAMLSSNDEQLVRWLLDQLDKPAECAERRGAEVVLAQMLAAPSSARLLLSHSDLFPCLLDHVVRNEFSDISGALKVASGAIVLGSPSSPQVVRSVLNVLLESQVGKHQGSSLSHICCWALSCWAKQEDSRPTLLGLGALGAISEVLGRGPSLEDEDRALLLGAAFDLLSHQTGRLGEDETKNLLTPIIHNGAHAVANLDEDLLACAINCLASLLETGAILGDEMAKEVDSIALLLKLVSKTFFIEADLCKDSLRAALARFLRASASRGGEVRVVDEEIWIPRLMSWLFCSSKPRKFVKHGERGDSSDRVRLSSLEAVAALMGASDEGFGVRVAREWLAHFGLALCEHHEREAAKYERGGATIGMLEERVREARDAVAELLSACRNATITAVHPPKLPKGVEEVNNANLPEAYAAAAARVDEAMAVIAAAKVMSALGDLLSDDRASQEWFLKSGALGMLHKITSAQQQAGEAGGDAVQLSTGTDGALSRLLAILSVHGRYKEEIGSSTYEGWLQRLSGSANCRIRSNAERALLNSRSKPSGSGKCLEVRDGVHLLVPGAEHHLRLVESCNSGLVGKECGIEADIVFVHGLNGGPFSSWRPGTEKKAKAEGKQSVWPQLWLAKTNPNLRLLSLEYKTKVFDYEGAQHSFRELTSEMLKKLSAAGVGQRPVIFVTHSMGGLMVKEMMMQGAEKDDEMTDKSIQDIVKNTKGVVFYSTPHHGSWLASASWNLLYIRGLKDIVDVLRPGPYLEELNEFFKTFCKAQHVPVLSFSESTQTHLMGPSIVKAEIVPAESAYPGFGEFHMVESDHIGVCKPLSNEDPSYLKVERFIKTALNP
;
A
#
# COMPACT_ATOMS: atom_id res chain seq x y z
N MET A 1 -65.91 -22.24 53.91
CA MET A 1 -66.45 -21.02 53.39
C MET A 1 -65.58 -19.85 53.84
N ALA A 2 -64.55 -19.49 53.19
CA ALA A 2 -63.86 -18.19 53.34
C ALA A 2 -62.61 -18.04 52.46
N PRO A 3 -62.66 -18.21 51.12
CA PRO A 3 -61.70 -17.60 50.21
C PRO A 3 -62.36 -16.50 49.36
N HIS A 4 -63.62 -16.31 49.27
CA HIS A 4 -64.32 -15.37 48.36
C HIS A 4 -64.37 -13.93 48.85
N GLU A 5 -64.24 -13.68 50.14
CA GLU A 5 -64.32 -12.28 50.68
C GLU A 5 -63.04 -11.52 50.48
N GLY A 6 -61.88 -12.18 50.49
CA GLY A 6 -60.56 -11.57 50.28
C GLY A 6 -60.40 -11.05 48.85
N GLU A 7 -60.85 -11.85 47.87
CA GLU A 7 -60.81 -11.44 46.44
C GLU A 7 -61.75 -10.29 46.13
N ALA A 8 -62.96 -10.25 46.77
CA ALA A 8 -63.90 -9.14 46.56
C ALA A 8 -63.38 -7.82 47.18
N GLU A 9 -62.64 -7.90 48.28
CA GLU A 9 -62.04 -6.76 48.93
C GLU A 9 -60.79 -6.27 48.19
N ALA A 10 -59.97 -7.16 47.69
CA ALA A 10 -58.86 -6.79 46.80
C ALA A 10 -59.35 -6.13 45.50
N ARG A 11 -60.46 -6.67 44.90
CA ARG A 11 -61.14 -6.04 43.75
C ARG A 11 -61.73 -4.68 44.07
N ARG A 12 -62.33 -4.46 45.22
CA ARG A 12 -62.84 -3.14 45.64
C ARG A 12 -61.72 -2.17 45.91
N ARG A 13 -60.60 -2.56 46.50
CA ARG A 13 -59.45 -1.72 46.72
C ARG A 13 -58.76 -1.35 45.41
N ALA A 14 -58.63 -2.25 44.44
CA ALA A 14 -58.12 -2.00 43.11
C ALA A 14 -59.00 -0.99 42.34
N VAL A 15 -60.33 -1.15 42.37
CA VAL A 15 -61.26 -0.21 41.68
C VAL A 15 -61.29 1.14 42.40
N ALA A 16 -61.17 1.21 43.72
CA ALA A 16 -61.13 2.46 44.47
C ALA A 16 -59.80 3.23 44.21
N SER A 17 -58.71 2.53 44.12
CA SER A 17 -57.42 3.14 43.80
C SER A 17 -57.33 3.68 42.34
N THR A 18 -57.96 3.02 41.39
CA THR A 18 -58.05 3.48 40.00
C THR A 18 -59.02 4.66 39.79
N SER A 19 -60.12 4.74 40.57
CA SER A 19 -61.09 5.85 40.49
C SER A 19 -60.58 7.13 41.14
N SER A 20 -59.77 7.07 42.19
CA SER A 20 -59.14 8.25 42.80
C SER A 20 -57.95 8.75 41.98
N ALA A 21 -57.26 7.87 41.26
CA ALA A 21 -56.15 8.26 40.44
C ALA A 21 -56.52 9.03 39.17
N SER A 22 -57.70 8.80 38.59
CA SER A 22 -58.14 9.50 37.38
C SER A 22 -58.45 10.98 37.58
N THR A 23 -58.64 11.47 38.80
CA THR A 23 -58.93 12.85 39.14
C THR A 23 -57.72 13.68 39.60
N SER A 24 -56.57 13.07 39.95
CA SER A 24 -55.38 13.79 40.48
C SER A 24 -54.15 13.75 39.58
N LEU A 25 -54.25 13.29 38.37
CA LEU A 25 -53.15 13.05 37.44
C LEU A 25 -52.40 14.29 36.94
N ARG A 26 -52.53 15.43 37.60
CA ARG A 26 -51.87 16.68 37.08
C ARG A 26 -50.59 17.13 37.78
N GLU A 27 -50.17 16.61 38.93
CA GLU A 27 -49.19 17.36 39.73
C GLU A 27 -47.94 16.68 40.25
N ASP A 28 -47.73 15.31 40.32
CA ASP A 28 -46.47 14.78 40.90
C ASP A 28 -45.95 13.53 40.23
N GLY A 29 -44.66 13.57 39.75
CA GLY A 29 -43.98 12.46 39.08
C GLY A 29 -43.78 11.23 39.97
N GLU A 30 -43.58 11.37 41.30
CA GLU A 30 -43.44 10.26 42.23
C GLU A 30 -44.74 9.52 42.43
N SER A 31 -45.87 10.24 42.51
CA SER A 31 -47.21 9.66 42.66
C SER A 31 -47.57 8.82 41.45
N LEU A 32 -47.16 9.23 40.24
CA LEU A 32 -47.39 8.47 39.00
C LEU A 32 -46.55 7.20 38.94
N LEU A 33 -45.33 7.20 39.47
CA LEU A 33 -44.46 6.05 39.54
C LEU A 33 -44.96 4.99 40.50
N VAL A 34 -45.52 5.42 41.63
CA VAL A 34 -46.22 4.55 42.60
C VAL A 34 -47.46 3.94 41.98
N LEU A 35 -48.22 4.74 41.23
CA LEU A 35 -49.42 4.26 40.54
C LEU A 35 -49.12 3.30 39.41
N ALA A 36 -48.05 3.57 38.62
CA ALA A 36 -47.57 2.65 37.57
C ALA A 36 -47.18 1.27 38.17
N ARG A 37 -46.47 1.29 39.29
CA ARG A 37 -46.12 0.06 40.02
C ARG A 37 -47.33 -0.66 40.58
N ALA A 38 -48.32 0.07 41.12
CA ALA A 38 -49.55 -0.49 41.67
C ALA A 38 -50.41 -1.12 40.57
N VAL A 39 -50.57 -0.45 39.40
CA VAL A 39 -51.29 -0.97 38.24
C VAL A 39 -50.58 -2.22 37.70
N LYS A 40 -49.27 -2.21 37.62
CA LYS A 40 -48.45 -3.33 37.22
C LYS A 40 -48.68 -4.54 38.14
N ASN A 41 -48.58 -4.35 39.44
CA ASN A 41 -48.82 -5.44 40.44
C ASN A 41 -50.20 -6.00 40.32
N ILE A 42 -51.21 -5.15 40.09
CA ILE A 42 -52.60 -5.61 39.90
C ILE A 42 -52.76 -6.46 38.62
N ILE A 43 -52.09 -6.10 37.55
CA ILE A 43 -52.07 -6.89 36.29
C ILE A 43 -51.37 -8.22 36.48
N VAL A 44 -50.23 -8.24 37.16
CA VAL A 44 -49.45 -9.43 37.44
C VAL A 44 -50.11 -10.39 38.40
N ASP A 45 -50.68 -9.87 39.50
CA ASP A 45 -51.25 -10.68 40.56
C ASP A 45 -52.67 -11.22 40.22
N VAL A 46 -53.36 -10.60 39.24
CA VAL A 46 -54.75 -10.90 38.94
C VAL A 46 -54.94 -11.39 37.47
N SER A 47 -53.87 -11.81 36.82
CA SER A 47 -53.91 -12.26 35.45
C SER A 47 -54.79 -13.51 35.29
N GLY A 48 -56.01 -13.37 34.87
CA GLY A 48 -56.96 -14.44 34.58
C GLY A 48 -58.39 -14.19 35.06
N SER A 49 -58.66 -13.21 35.92
CA SER A 49 -59.99 -12.97 36.51
C SER A 49 -60.53 -11.56 36.47
N LEU A 50 -59.87 -10.63 35.75
CA LEU A 50 -60.36 -9.24 35.64
C LEU A 50 -61.57 -9.16 34.74
N GLY A 51 -62.70 -8.68 35.29
CA GLY A 51 -63.91 -8.38 34.50
C GLY A 51 -63.66 -7.23 33.50
N SER A 52 -64.39 -7.20 32.39
CA SER A 52 -64.22 -6.29 31.28
C SER A 52 -64.18 -4.78 31.68
N SER A 53 -64.92 -4.40 32.70
CA SER A 53 -64.95 -2.99 33.16
C SER A 53 -63.66 -2.58 33.89
N VAL A 54 -62.95 -3.52 34.50
CA VAL A 54 -61.68 -3.24 35.19
C VAL A 54 -60.54 -3.22 34.19
N SER A 55 -60.58 -4.11 33.22
CA SER A 55 -59.57 -4.13 32.12
C SER A 55 -59.57 -2.83 31.31
N GLY A 56 -60.72 -2.31 30.97
CA GLY A 56 -60.88 -1.04 30.25
C GLY A 56 -60.32 0.16 31.02
N ARG A 57 -60.53 0.23 32.33
CA ARG A 57 -59.97 1.28 33.18
C ARG A 57 -58.47 1.16 33.36
N VAL A 58 -57.94 -0.05 33.45
CA VAL A 58 -56.49 -0.32 33.47
C VAL A 58 -55.85 0.14 32.15
N ALA A 59 -56.46 -0.20 31.02
CA ALA A 59 -55.97 0.24 29.71
C ALA A 59 -55.98 1.78 29.57
N GLN A 60 -57.00 2.50 30.06
CA GLN A 60 -57.01 3.96 30.05
C GLN A 60 -55.90 4.56 30.92
N VAL A 61 -55.68 4.02 32.09
CA VAL A 61 -54.60 4.47 32.96
C VAL A 61 -53.23 4.19 32.33
N LEU A 62 -53.01 3.03 31.72
CA LEU A 62 -51.77 2.70 31.01
C LEU A 62 -51.55 3.64 29.84
N THR A 63 -52.57 3.95 29.06
CA THR A 63 -52.52 4.94 27.97
C THR A 63 -52.12 6.32 28.48
N ALA A 64 -52.66 6.76 29.59
CA ALA A 64 -52.32 8.06 30.20
C ALA A 64 -50.88 8.09 30.77
N LEU A 65 -50.40 6.96 31.28
CA LEU A 65 -49.03 6.80 31.79
C LEU A 65 -48.02 6.70 30.66
N SER A 66 -48.34 6.05 29.59
CA SER A 66 -47.48 5.77 28.45
C SER A 66 -47.10 7.03 27.66
N SER A 67 -47.88 8.13 27.80
CA SER A 67 -47.50 9.43 27.22
C SER A 67 -46.22 10.08 27.82
N ARG A 68 -45.61 9.47 28.84
CA ARG A 68 -44.41 9.94 29.53
C ARG A 68 -43.30 8.89 29.49
N PRO A 69 -42.22 9.08 28.67
CA PRO A 69 -41.18 8.08 28.45
C PRO A 69 -40.53 7.56 29.74
N ALA A 70 -40.29 8.43 30.71
CA ALA A 70 -39.68 8.04 32.00
C ALA A 70 -40.53 7.07 32.83
N LEU A 71 -41.85 7.10 32.63
CA LEU A 71 -42.77 6.19 33.32
C LEU A 71 -42.84 4.86 32.60
N VAL A 72 -42.76 4.86 31.27
CA VAL A 72 -42.66 3.62 30.50
C VAL A 72 -41.40 2.84 30.87
N ASP A 73 -40.27 3.52 30.98
CA ASP A 73 -39.01 2.89 31.43
C ASP A 73 -39.10 2.35 32.87
N ALA A 74 -39.80 3.05 33.77
CA ALA A 74 -40.02 2.62 35.13
C ALA A 74 -40.96 1.43 35.23
N MET A 75 -41.94 1.33 34.34
CA MET A 75 -42.86 0.17 34.23
C MET A 75 -42.15 -1.10 33.76
N LEU A 76 -41.11 -0.93 32.87
CA LEU A 76 -40.36 -2.02 32.28
C LEU A 76 -39.08 -2.36 33.01
N SER A 77 -38.73 -1.61 34.07
CA SER A 77 -37.42 -1.75 34.74
C SER A 77 -37.20 -3.09 35.45
N SER A 78 -38.14 -4.02 35.38
CA SER A 78 -38.05 -5.31 36.09
C SER A 78 -38.45 -6.52 35.23
N ASN A 79 -37.97 -6.61 33.98
CA ASN A 79 -38.13 -7.81 33.14
C ASN A 79 -39.60 -8.36 33.08
N ASP A 80 -40.59 -7.51 32.90
CA ASP A 80 -41.99 -7.88 33.00
C ASP A 80 -42.60 -8.42 31.70
N GLU A 81 -42.21 -9.63 31.38
CA GLU A 81 -42.79 -10.43 30.32
C GLU A 81 -44.33 -10.58 30.50
N GLN A 82 -44.80 -10.65 31.71
CA GLN A 82 -46.23 -10.83 32.00
C GLN A 82 -47.07 -9.61 31.63
N LEU A 83 -46.56 -8.39 31.81
CA LEU A 83 -47.27 -7.18 31.39
C LEU A 83 -47.35 -7.12 29.85
N VAL A 84 -46.30 -7.43 29.16
CA VAL A 84 -46.29 -7.43 27.69
C VAL A 84 -47.18 -8.53 27.13
N ARG A 85 -47.11 -9.74 27.68
CA ARG A 85 -48.03 -10.82 27.29
C ARG A 85 -49.47 -10.43 27.50
N TRP A 86 -49.81 -9.84 28.63
CA TRP A 86 -51.15 -9.34 28.87
C TRP A 86 -51.56 -8.28 27.84
N LEU A 87 -50.71 -7.32 27.50
CA LEU A 87 -50.97 -6.34 26.44
C LEU A 87 -51.20 -6.97 25.08
N LEU A 88 -50.42 -7.97 24.72
CA LEU A 88 -50.59 -8.73 23.48
C LEU A 88 -51.93 -9.49 23.46
N ASP A 89 -52.32 -10.11 24.55
CA ASP A 89 -53.63 -10.78 24.68
C ASP A 89 -54.80 -9.81 24.52
N GLN A 90 -54.61 -8.51 24.87
CA GLN A 90 -55.66 -7.53 24.65
C GLN A 90 -55.85 -7.15 23.17
N LEU A 91 -54.85 -7.33 22.36
CA LEU A 91 -54.89 -7.08 20.90
C LEU A 91 -55.83 -8.04 20.16
N ASP A 92 -56.09 -9.22 20.72
CA ASP A 92 -57.02 -10.21 20.15
C ASP A 92 -58.50 -9.85 20.37
N LYS A 93 -58.82 -8.82 21.18
CA LYS A 93 -60.18 -8.36 21.40
C LYS A 93 -60.72 -7.62 20.18
N PRO A 94 -62.07 -7.51 20.02
CA PRO A 94 -62.67 -6.73 18.94
C PRO A 94 -62.20 -5.25 18.89
N ALA A 95 -62.07 -4.69 17.70
CA ALA A 95 -61.52 -3.36 17.48
C ALA A 95 -62.27 -2.24 18.25
N GLU A 96 -63.54 -2.45 18.59
CA GLU A 96 -64.36 -1.48 19.34
C GLU A 96 -64.07 -1.47 20.84
N CYS A 97 -63.32 -2.46 21.36
CA CYS A 97 -63.00 -2.53 22.77
C CYS A 97 -61.99 -1.48 23.20
N ALA A 98 -62.23 -0.84 24.33
CA ALA A 98 -61.33 0.16 24.90
C ALA A 98 -59.98 -0.45 25.31
N GLU A 99 -59.97 -1.70 25.73
CA GLU A 99 -58.78 -2.47 26.10
C GLU A 99 -57.81 -2.69 24.93
N ARG A 100 -58.37 -3.05 23.76
CA ARG A 100 -57.57 -3.20 22.55
C ARG A 100 -56.94 -1.89 22.14
N ARG A 101 -57.66 -0.80 22.06
CA ARG A 101 -57.17 0.54 21.74
C ARG A 101 -56.14 1.02 22.78
N GLY A 102 -56.35 0.77 24.04
CA GLY A 102 -55.40 1.10 25.09
C GLY A 102 -54.09 0.30 24.97
N ALA A 103 -54.17 -1.01 24.69
CA ALA A 103 -52.99 -1.84 24.49
C ALA A 103 -52.18 -1.42 23.25
N GLU A 104 -52.86 -1.10 22.14
CA GLU A 104 -52.23 -0.62 20.90
C GLU A 104 -51.41 0.63 21.14
N VAL A 105 -51.98 1.64 21.79
CA VAL A 105 -51.27 2.91 22.10
C VAL A 105 -50.11 2.68 23.05
N VAL A 106 -50.26 1.84 24.06
CA VAL A 106 -49.18 1.55 25.01
C VAL A 106 -48.05 0.84 24.33
N LEU A 107 -48.31 -0.21 23.53
CA LEU A 107 -47.30 -0.96 22.79
C LEU A 107 -46.58 -0.06 21.75
N ALA A 108 -47.34 0.79 21.03
CA ALA A 108 -46.73 1.73 20.08
C ALA A 108 -45.80 2.74 20.77
N GLN A 109 -46.12 3.20 21.96
CA GLN A 109 -45.27 4.11 22.73
C GLN A 109 -44.07 3.43 23.37
N MET A 110 -44.22 2.16 23.80
CA MET A 110 -43.09 1.34 24.25
C MET A 110 -42.09 1.12 23.15
N LEU A 111 -42.54 0.90 21.93
CA LEU A 111 -41.68 0.76 20.76
C LEU A 111 -41.02 2.07 20.31
N ALA A 112 -41.67 3.23 20.56
CA ALA A 112 -41.12 4.53 20.28
C ALA A 112 -39.95 4.91 21.22
N ALA A 113 -39.85 4.31 22.41
CA ALA A 113 -38.75 4.54 23.35
C ALA A 113 -37.64 3.50 23.15
N PRO A 114 -36.39 3.89 22.80
CA PRO A 114 -35.31 2.94 22.41
C PRO A 114 -34.98 1.89 23.47
N SER A 115 -35.03 2.24 24.75
CA SER A 115 -34.80 1.31 25.87
C SER A 115 -35.86 0.24 25.98
N SER A 116 -37.10 0.65 25.92
CA SER A 116 -38.27 -0.23 26.01
C SER A 116 -38.42 -1.10 24.78
N ALA A 117 -38.23 -0.55 23.60
CA ALA A 117 -38.23 -1.26 22.34
C ALA A 117 -37.14 -2.35 22.29
N ARG A 118 -35.93 -2.03 22.76
CA ARG A 118 -34.84 -3.01 22.85
C ARG A 118 -35.21 -4.18 23.76
N LEU A 119 -35.78 -3.92 24.90
CA LEU A 119 -36.22 -4.96 25.83
C LEU A 119 -37.32 -5.84 25.21
N LEU A 120 -38.29 -5.25 24.58
CA LEU A 120 -39.43 -5.95 23.95
C LEU A 120 -38.97 -6.78 22.73
N LEU A 121 -38.09 -6.25 21.91
CA LEU A 121 -37.59 -6.89 20.71
C LEU A 121 -36.45 -7.90 20.97
N SER A 122 -35.78 -7.84 22.13
CA SER A 122 -34.75 -8.82 22.51
C SER A 122 -35.33 -10.09 23.16
N HIS A 123 -36.59 -10.04 23.56
CA HIS A 123 -37.26 -11.20 24.16
C HIS A 123 -37.65 -12.23 23.09
N SER A 124 -37.16 -13.46 23.24
CA SER A 124 -37.27 -14.52 22.24
C SER A 124 -38.71 -14.88 21.80
N ASP A 125 -39.71 -14.73 22.69
CA ASP A 125 -41.07 -15.15 22.42
C ASP A 125 -42.03 -13.97 22.20
N LEU A 126 -41.67 -12.76 22.56
CA LEU A 126 -42.56 -11.60 22.48
C LEU A 126 -42.59 -10.97 21.10
N PHE A 127 -41.47 -10.89 20.40
CA PHE A 127 -41.44 -10.36 19.05
C PHE A 127 -42.26 -11.16 18.04
N PRO A 128 -42.22 -12.50 18.04
CA PRO A 128 -43.10 -13.31 17.19
C PRO A 128 -44.58 -13.11 17.47
N CYS A 129 -44.95 -13.07 18.75
CA CYS A 129 -46.34 -12.83 19.14
C CYS A 129 -46.83 -11.45 18.69
N LEU A 130 -45.98 -10.41 18.88
CA LEU A 130 -46.26 -9.06 18.41
C LEU A 130 -46.40 -9.01 16.89
N LEU A 131 -45.50 -9.66 16.17
CA LEU A 131 -45.52 -9.71 14.70
C LEU A 131 -46.81 -10.44 14.21
N ASP A 132 -47.19 -11.55 14.81
CA ASP A 132 -48.38 -12.30 14.48
C ASP A 132 -49.65 -11.47 14.68
N HIS A 133 -49.70 -10.72 15.78
CA HIS A 133 -50.83 -9.83 16.05
C HIS A 133 -50.87 -8.66 15.06
N VAL A 134 -49.72 -8.06 14.71
CA VAL A 134 -49.62 -6.95 13.74
C VAL A 134 -50.05 -7.45 12.35
N VAL A 135 -49.66 -8.64 11.95
CA VAL A 135 -50.00 -9.27 10.65
C VAL A 135 -51.51 -9.53 10.54
N ARG A 136 -52.11 -10.09 11.59
CA ARG A 136 -53.55 -10.45 11.53
C ARG A 136 -54.50 -9.26 11.56
N ASN A 137 -54.11 -8.16 12.18
CA ASN A 137 -55.05 -7.08 12.55
C ASN A 137 -54.69 -5.69 12.03
N GLU A 138 -53.65 -5.53 11.23
CA GLU A 138 -53.24 -4.24 10.60
C GLU A 138 -53.14 -3.03 11.55
N PHE A 139 -52.47 -3.20 12.68
CA PHE A 139 -52.27 -2.11 13.64
C PHE A 139 -51.33 -1.03 13.11
N SER A 140 -51.88 0.08 12.62
CA SER A 140 -51.09 1.16 12.00
C SER A 140 -50.10 1.82 12.96
N ASP A 141 -50.53 2.08 14.20
CA ASP A 141 -49.70 2.79 15.19
C ASP A 141 -48.52 1.92 15.67
N ILE A 142 -48.78 0.63 15.90
CA ILE A 142 -47.72 -0.34 16.28
C ILE A 142 -46.75 -0.55 15.10
N SER A 143 -47.26 -0.69 13.91
CA SER A 143 -46.44 -0.83 12.69
C SER A 143 -45.59 0.39 12.45
N GLY A 144 -46.13 1.58 12.61
CA GLY A 144 -45.39 2.86 12.50
C GLY A 144 -44.30 2.97 13.56
N ALA A 145 -44.61 2.62 14.81
CA ALA A 145 -43.61 2.64 15.88
C ALA A 145 -42.50 1.60 15.68
N LEU A 146 -42.81 0.41 15.17
CA LEU A 146 -41.82 -0.62 14.82
C LEU A 146 -40.92 -0.15 13.67
N LYS A 147 -41.46 0.54 12.66
CA LYS A 147 -40.67 1.12 11.59
C LYS A 147 -39.65 2.14 12.11
N VAL A 148 -40.06 3.00 13.06
CA VAL A 148 -39.13 3.94 13.72
C VAL A 148 -38.09 3.20 14.55
N ALA A 149 -38.50 2.17 15.30
CA ALA A 149 -37.58 1.36 16.12
C ALA A 149 -36.55 0.60 15.27
N SER A 150 -36.91 0.19 14.06
CA SER A 150 -36.00 -0.52 13.14
C SER A 150 -34.76 0.28 12.78
N GLY A 151 -34.80 1.60 12.75
CA GLY A 151 -33.64 2.46 12.51
C GLY A 151 -32.68 2.60 13.70
N ALA A 152 -33.12 2.25 14.92
CA ALA A 152 -32.37 2.48 16.16
C ALA A 152 -31.94 1.20 16.90
N ILE A 153 -32.44 0.03 16.53
CA ILE A 153 -32.30 -1.20 17.30
C ILE A 153 -31.83 -2.36 16.40
N VAL A 154 -30.90 -3.16 16.88
CA VAL A 154 -30.47 -4.41 16.25
C VAL A 154 -31.16 -5.56 16.97
N LEU A 155 -31.87 -6.42 16.22
CA LEU A 155 -32.50 -7.62 16.76
C LEU A 155 -31.46 -8.68 17.17
N GLY A 156 -31.71 -9.39 18.25
CA GLY A 156 -31.01 -10.62 18.62
C GLY A 156 -31.31 -11.78 17.66
N SER A 157 -30.65 -12.94 17.86
CA SER A 157 -30.89 -14.15 17.05
C SER A 157 -32.36 -14.59 17.13
N PRO A 158 -32.92 -15.15 16.03
CA PRO A 158 -34.32 -15.61 16.04
C PRO A 158 -34.48 -16.76 17.02
N SER A 159 -35.49 -16.66 17.85
CA SER A 159 -35.75 -17.63 18.93
C SER A 159 -36.16 -19.04 18.45
N SER A 160 -36.72 -19.14 17.25
CA SER A 160 -37.12 -20.40 16.67
C SER A 160 -37.21 -20.32 15.13
N PRO A 161 -37.09 -21.47 14.44
CA PRO A 161 -37.31 -21.55 12.98
C PRO A 161 -38.73 -21.13 12.55
N GLN A 162 -39.71 -21.20 13.44
CA GLN A 162 -41.08 -20.81 13.13
C GLN A 162 -41.22 -19.31 12.91
N VAL A 163 -40.50 -18.50 13.69
CA VAL A 163 -40.47 -17.02 13.55
C VAL A 163 -39.92 -16.63 12.20
N VAL A 164 -38.81 -17.25 11.78
CA VAL A 164 -38.22 -17.03 10.47
C VAL A 164 -39.21 -17.38 9.36
N ARG A 165 -39.89 -18.51 9.45
CA ARG A 165 -40.94 -18.90 8.49
C ARG A 165 -42.08 -17.89 8.42
N SER A 166 -42.54 -17.37 9.56
CA SER A 166 -43.61 -16.36 9.59
C SER A 166 -43.17 -15.08 8.88
N VAL A 167 -41.90 -14.60 9.14
CA VAL A 167 -41.34 -13.43 8.46
C VAL A 167 -41.24 -13.66 6.95
N LEU A 168 -40.72 -14.83 6.51
CA LEU A 168 -40.62 -15.16 5.10
C LEU A 168 -42.00 -15.24 4.41
N ASN A 169 -42.99 -15.87 5.05
CA ASN A 169 -44.34 -15.95 4.51
C ASN A 169 -44.98 -14.58 4.36
N VAL A 170 -44.86 -13.71 5.36
CA VAL A 170 -45.37 -12.33 5.30
C VAL A 170 -44.74 -11.56 4.16
N LEU A 171 -43.41 -11.67 3.93
CA LEU A 171 -42.71 -11.05 2.82
C LEU A 171 -43.24 -11.56 1.47
N LEU A 172 -43.51 -12.85 1.37
CA LEU A 172 -44.03 -13.47 0.13
C LEU A 172 -45.51 -13.11 -0.11
N GLU A 173 -46.34 -13.01 0.91
CA GLU A 173 -47.77 -12.74 0.82
C GLU A 173 -48.11 -11.24 0.77
N SER A 174 -47.36 -10.39 1.42
CA SER A 174 -47.64 -8.92 1.51
C SER A 174 -47.74 -8.20 0.17
N GLN A 175 -47.27 -8.84 -0.90
CA GLN A 175 -47.21 -8.28 -2.24
C GLN A 175 -48.34 -8.75 -3.19
N VAL A 176 -49.23 -9.63 -2.75
CA VAL A 176 -50.31 -10.17 -3.63
C VAL A 176 -51.56 -9.24 -3.67
N GLY A 177 -51.36 -7.93 -3.56
CA GLY A 177 -52.42 -6.99 -4.01
C GLY A 177 -53.42 -6.52 -2.98
N LYS A 178 -53.18 -6.66 -1.66
CA LYS A 178 -54.13 -6.17 -0.63
C LYS A 178 -53.58 -5.03 0.28
N HIS A 179 -52.25 -4.84 0.35
CA HIS A 179 -51.64 -3.86 1.27
C HIS A 179 -50.52 -3.10 0.58
N GLN A 180 -50.84 -2.03 -0.13
CA GLN A 180 -49.86 -1.08 -0.68
C GLN A 180 -49.26 -0.28 0.46
N GLY A 181 -47.92 -0.33 0.63
CA GLY A 181 -47.19 0.57 1.51
C GLY A 181 -47.21 0.17 3.00
N SER A 182 -47.22 -1.10 3.33
CA SER A 182 -47.32 -1.51 4.73
C SER A 182 -45.94 -1.47 5.42
N SER A 183 -45.91 -0.75 6.55
CA SER A 183 -44.82 -0.78 7.52
C SER A 183 -44.37 -2.20 7.89
N LEU A 184 -45.24 -3.18 7.66
CA LEU A 184 -45.01 -4.61 7.94
C LEU A 184 -43.95 -5.22 7.01
N SER A 185 -43.97 -4.93 5.69
CA SER A 185 -42.95 -5.38 4.75
C SER A 185 -41.59 -4.89 5.17
N HIS A 186 -41.49 -3.60 5.52
CA HIS A 186 -40.26 -3.00 6.03
C HIS A 186 -39.73 -3.72 7.28
N ILE A 187 -40.61 -4.00 8.25
CA ILE A 187 -40.22 -4.71 9.49
C ILE A 187 -39.65 -6.09 9.18
N CYS A 188 -40.22 -6.81 8.23
CA CYS A 188 -39.76 -8.12 7.81
C CYS A 188 -38.40 -8.04 7.08
N CYS A 189 -38.20 -7.05 6.19
CA CYS A 189 -36.91 -6.78 5.54
C CYS A 189 -35.83 -6.44 6.58
N TRP A 190 -36.17 -5.59 7.55
CA TRP A 190 -35.25 -5.24 8.64
C TRP A 190 -34.92 -6.44 9.52
N ALA A 191 -35.89 -7.28 9.91
CA ALA A 191 -35.63 -8.48 10.72
C ALA A 191 -34.68 -9.43 10.01
N LEU A 192 -34.92 -9.70 8.73
CA LEU A 192 -34.00 -10.54 7.92
C LEU A 192 -32.60 -9.96 7.83
N SER A 193 -32.49 -8.65 7.62
CA SER A 193 -31.18 -7.97 7.57
C SER A 193 -30.42 -8.07 8.91
N CYS A 194 -31.12 -7.92 10.05
CA CYS A 194 -30.53 -8.09 11.37
C CYS A 194 -30.03 -9.51 11.62
N TRP A 195 -30.85 -10.51 11.28
CA TRP A 195 -30.52 -11.92 11.50
C TRP A 195 -29.43 -12.41 10.54
N ALA A 196 -29.43 -11.98 9.29
CA ALA A 196 -28.39 -12.34 8.33
C ALA A 196 -26.98 -11.90 8.76
N LYS A 197 -26.87 -10.80 9.53
CA LYS A 197 -25.60 -10.34 10.11
C LYS A 197 -25.05 -11.23 11.21
N GLN A 198 -25.90 -12.07 11.83
CA GLN A 198 -25.54 -12.92 12.96
C GLN A 198 -25.13 -14.30 12.48
N GLU A 199 -23.94 -14.75 12.85
CA GLU A 199 -23.38 -16.05 12.42
C GLU A 199 -24.27 -17.24 12.81
N ASP A 200 -24.80 -17.24 14.02
CA ASP A 200 -25.63 -18.31 14.56
C ASP A 200 -26.98 -18.43 13.83
N SER A 201 -27.48 -17.37 13.23
CA SER A 201 -28.80 -17.33 12.57
C SER A 201 -28.74 -17.77 11.10
N ARG A 202 -27.61 -17.65 10.45
CA ARG A 202 -27.46 -17.91 9.01
C ARG A 202 -27.79 -19.32 8.58
N PRO A 203 -27.38 -20.41 9.29
CA PRO A 203 -27.76 -21.77 8.92
C PRO A 203 -29.27 -21.97 8.92
N THR A 204 -29.96 -21.39 9.89
CA THR A 204 -31.43 -21.46 10.00
C THR A 204 -32.12 -20.72 8.86
N LEU A 205 -31.63 -19.49 8.52
CA LEU A 205 -32.16 -18.72 7.41
C LEU A 205 -31.98 -19.43 6.06
N LEU A 206 -30.77 -19.94 5.80
CA LEU A 206 -30.48 -20.70 4.58
C LEU A 206 -31.31 -21.99 4.49
N GLY A 207 -31.40 -22.75 5.58
CA GLY A 207 -32.19 -23.98 5.63
C GLY A 207 -33.69 -23.78 5.44
N LEU A 208 -34.20 -22.57 5.68
CA LEU A 208 -35.62 -22.20 5.47
C LEU A 208 -35.86 -21.48 4.12
N GLY A 209 -34.87 -21.39 3.24
CA GLY A 209 -35.01 -20.83 1.90
C GLY A 209 -35.06 -19.29 1.84
N ALA A 210 -34.45 -18.62 2.79
CA ALA A 210 -34.45 -17.13 2.85
C ALA A 210 -33.90 -16.47 1.58
N LEU A 211 -32.85 -17.03 0.94
CA LEU A 211 -32.34 -16.52 -0.32
C LEU A 211 -33.38 -16.58 -1.45
N GLY A 212 -34.13 -17.66 -1.56
CA GLY A 212 -35.22 -17.80 -2.54
C GLY A 212 -36.32 -16.75 -2.32
N ALA A 213 -36.73 -16.56 -1.07
CA ALA A 213 -37.76 -15.58 -0.70
C ALA A 213 -37.27 -14.12 -1.01
N ILE A 214 -36.03 -13.81 -0.64
CA ILE A 214 -35.41 -12.49 -0.95
C ILE A 214 -35.40 -12.27 -2.45
N SER A 215 -34.98 -13.29 -3.22
CA SER A 215 -34.92 -13.23 -4.68
C SER A 215 -36.30 -12.95 -5.29
N GLU A 216 -37.30 -13.66 -4.84
CA GLU A 216 -38.67 -13.49 -5.33
C GLU A 216 -39.22 -12.09 -5.04
N VAL A 217 -39.00 -11.57 -3.85
CA VAL A 217 -39.43 -10.21 -3.47
C VAL A 217 -38.70 -9.14 -4.26
N LEU A 218 -37.37 -9.25 -4.41
CA LEU A 218 -36.56 -8.32 -5.21
C LEU A 218 -36.95 -8.35 -6.70
N GLY A 219 -37.39 -9.50 -7.21
CA GLY A 219 -37.81 -9.68 -8.61
C GLY A 219 -39.18 -9.08 -8.96
N ARG A 220 -40.01 -8.75 -7.97
CA ARG A 220 -41.38 -8.24 -8.19
C ARG A 220 -41.47 -6.77 -8.64
N GLY A 221 -40.31 -6.09 -8.78
CA GLY A 221 -40.23 -4.79 -9.50
C GLY A 221 -40.59 -3.52 -8.67
N PRO A 222 -41.24 -2.51 -9.25
CA PRO A 222 -41.21 -1.11 -8.77
C PRO A 222 -42.03 -0.82 -7.49
N SER A 223 -42.70 -1.79 -6.92
CA SER A 223 -43.53 -1.61 -5.73
C SER A 223 -42.75 -1.62 -4.40
N LEU A 224 -41.44 -1.98 -4.42
CA LEU A 224 -40.60 -2.05 -3.23
C LEU A 224 -39.90 -0.69 -3.00
N GLU A 225 -39.90 -0.20 -1.76
CA GLU A 225 -39.15 1.02 -1.38
C GLU A 225 -37.64 0.77 -1.46
N ASP A 226 -36.84 1.80 -1.78
CA ASP A 226 -35.39 1.66 -1.94
C ASP A 226 -34.68 1.26 -0.63
N GLU A 227 -35.21 1.68 0.52
CA GLU A 227 -34.73 1.25 1.83
C GLU A 227 -34.89 -0.28 2.03
N ASP A 228 -36.06 -0.82 1.65
CA ASP A 228 -36.33 -2.26 1.74
C ASP A 228 -35.47 -3.07 0.76
N ARG A 229 -35.22 -2.53 -0.44
CA ARG A 229 -34.27 -3.11 -1.41
C ARG A 229 -32.87 -3.21 -0.82
N ALA A 230 -32.40 -2.15 -0.17
CA ALA A 230 -31.09 -2.12 0.46
C ALA A 230 -30.98 -3.14 1.61
N LEU A 231 -32.02 -3.25 2.43
CA LEU A 231 -32.08 -4.25 3.51
C LEU A 231 -32.03 -5.68 2.98
N LEU A 232 -32.80 -5.99 1.94
CA LEU A 232 -32.86 -7.33 1.34
C LEU A 232 -31.58 -7.68 0.60
N LEU A 233 -30.98 -6.76 -0.16
CA LEU A 233 -29.69 -6.97 -0.81
C LEU A 233 -28.57 -7.13 0.23
N GLY A 234 -28.60 -6.36 1.32
CA GLY A 234 -27.68 -6.52 2.43
C GLY A 234 -27.80 -7.91 3.09
N ALA A 235 -29.04 -8.38 3.33
CA ALA A 235 -29.30 -9.71 3.86
C ALA A 235 -28.84 -10.81 2.91
N ALA A 236 -29.10 -10.67 1.61
CA ALA A 236 -28.62 -11.61 0.59
C ALA A 236 -27.09 -11.67 0.56
N PHE A 237 -26.42 -10.53 0.64
CA PHE A 237 -24.98 -10.45 0.72
C PHE A 237 -24.41 -11.18 1.94
N ASP A 238 -24.96 -10.93 3.13
CA ASP A 238 -24.52 -11.57 4.37
C ASP A 238 -24.71 -13.09 4.33
N LEU A 239 -25.82 -13.58 3.75
CA LEU A 239 -26.11 -15.00 3.58
C LEU A 239 -25.17 -15.64 2.54
N LEU A 240 -24.97 -15.01 1.38
CA LEU A 240 -24.09 -15.49 0.31
C LEU A 240 -22.62 -15.57 0.74
N SER A 241 -22.15 -14.59 1.50
CA SER A 241 -20.75 -14.50 1.93
C SER A 241 -20.34 -15.63 2.87
N HIS A 242 -21.28 -16.33 3.48
CA HIS A 242 -21.03 -17.41 4.46
C HIS A 242 -21.56 -18.77 3.99
N GLN A 243 -22.01 -18.85 2.74
CA GLN A 243 -22.46 -20.12 2.19
C GLN A 243 -21.28 -21.03 1.86
N THR A 244 -21.21 -22.20 2.46
CA THR A 244 -20.11 -23.17 2.32
C THR A 244 -20.27 -24.13 1.13
N GLY A 245 -21.41 -24.07 0.44
CA GLY A 245 -21.74 -24.94 -0.71
C GLY A 245 -21.99 -24.13 -2.00
N ARG A 246 -21.76 -24.78 -3.16
CA ARG A 246 -22.10 -24.21 -4.46
C ARG A 246 -23.64 -24.17 -4.60
N LEU A 247 -24.18 -23.02 -5.00
CA LEU A 247 -25.60 -22.87 -5.35
C LEU A 247 -25.92 -23.66 -6.62
N GLY A 248 -27.14 -24.16 -6.71
CA GLY A 248 -27.64 -24.74 -7.96
C GLY A 248 -27.73 -23.69 -9.06
N GLU A 249 -27.72 -24.14 -10.29
CA GLU A 249 -27.74 -23.27 -11.47
C GLU A 249 -29.01 -22.44 -11.56
N ASP A 250 -30.17 -23.08 -11.33
CA ASP A 250 -31.49 -22.41 -11.27
C ASP A 250 -31.60 -21.44 -10.11
N GLU A 251 -31.08 -21.77 -8.93
CA GLU A 251 -31.04 -20.87 -7.78
C GLU A 251 -30.19 -19.65 -8.07
N THR A 252 -29.05 -19.84 -8.76
CA THR A 252 -28.16 -18.76 -9.14
C THR A 252 -28.83 -17.82 -10.13
N LYS A 253 -29.48 -18.33 -11.19
CA LYS A 253 -30.21 -17.54 -12.18
C LYS A 253 -31.33 -16.73 -11.53
N ASN A 254 -32.09 -17.37 -10.65
CA ASN A 254 -33.18 -16.72 -9.92
C ASN A 254 -32.67 -15.55 -9.05
N LEU A 255 -31.49 -15.64 -8.47
CA LEU A 255 -30.87 -14.57 -7.68
C LEU A 255 -30.25 -13.48 -8.55
N LEU A 256 -29.57 -13.84 -9.63
CA LEU A 256 -28.82 -12.89 -10.48
C LEU A 256 -29.72 -11.84 -11.14
N THR A 257 -30.80 -12.26 -11.75
CA THR A 257 -31.69 -11.34 -12.49
C THR A 257 -32.25 -10.24 -11.60
N PRO A 258 -32.81 -10.50 -10.40
CA PRO A 258 -33.24 -9.45 -9.49
C PRO A 258 -32.10 -8.57 -8.99
N ILE A 259 -30.92 -9.11 -8.68
CA ILE A 259 -29.76 -8.33 -8.22
C ILE A 259 -29.31 -7.36 -9.31
N ILE A 260 -29.17 -7.79 -10.56
CA ILE A 260 -28.81 -6.95 -11.68
C ILE A 260 -29.85 -5.85 -11.94
N HIS A 261 -31.15 -6.20 -11.89
CA HIS A 261 -32.23 -5.22 -12.06
C HIS A 261 -32.21 -4.15 -10.96
N ASN A 262 -32.00 -4.52 -9.70
CA ASN A 262 -31.91 -3.58 -8.60
C ASN A 262 -30.62 -2.75 -8.66
N GLY A 263 -29.51 -3.31 -9.16
CA GLY A 263 -28.29 -2.55 -9.48
C GLY A 263 -28.52 -1.52 -10.59
N ALA A 264 -29.25 -1.85 -11.65
CA ALA A 264 -29.62 -0.91 -12.72
C ALA A 264 -30.56 0.18 -12.22
N HIS A 265 -31.52 -0.16 -11.35
CA HIS A 265 -32.39 0.80 -10.68
C HIS A 265 -31.59 1.78 -9.80
N ALA A 266 -30.64 1.29 -9.03
CA ALA A 266 -29.75 2.11 -8.22
C ALA A 266 -28.91 3.08 -9.08
N VAL A 267 -28.42 2.65 -10.22
CA VAL A 267 -27.71 3.53 -11.19
C VAL A 267 -28.64 4.63 -11.69
N ALA A 268 -29.88 4.29 -12.05
CA ALA A 268 -30.86 5.26 -12.56
C ALA A 268 -31.25 6.33 -11.53
N ASN A 269 -31.26 5.97 -10.25
CA ASN A 269 -31.61 6.85 -9.11
C ASN A 269 -30.38 7.48 -8.45
N LEU A 270 -29.17 7.22 -8.92
CA LEU A 270 -27.90 7.67 -8.32
C LEU A 270 -27.72 7.22 -6.85
N ASP A 271 -28.27 6.07 -6.50
CA ASP A 271 -28.17 5.48 -5.16
C ASP A 271 -26.94 4.58 -5.05
N GLU A 272 -25.85 5.15 -4.51
CA GLU A 272 -24.55 4.46 -4.37
C GLU A 272 -24.58 3.34 -3.33
N ASP A 273 -25.36 3.48 -2.26
CA ASP A 273 -25.40 2.48 -1.18
C ASP A 273 -26.18 1.24 -1.63
N LEU A 274 -27.32 1.43 -2.30
CA LEU A 274 -28.06 0.34 -2.91
C LEU A 274 -27.23 -0.36 -4.00
N LEU A 275 -26.52 0.41 -4.83
CA LEU A 275 -25.62 -0.13 -5.84
C LEU A 275 -24.49 -0.96 -5.20
N ALA A 276 -23.89 -0.46 -4.13
CA ALA A 276 -22.82 -1.17 -3.41
C ALA A 276 -23.32 -2.53 -2.86
N CYS A 277 -24.55 -2.58 -2.34
CA CYS A 277 -25.17 -3.83 -1.91
C CYS A 277 -25.34 -4.82 -3.08
N ALA A 278 -25.86 -4.36 -4.21
CA ALA A 278 -26.03 -5.20 -5.40
C ALA A 278 -24.68 -5.75 -5.93
N ILE A 279 -23.66 -4.89 -6.05
CA ILE A 279 -22.31 -5.28 -6.49
C ILE A 279 -21.66 -6.28 -5.50
N ASN A 280 -21.85 -6.10 -4.18
CA ASN A 280 -21.37 -7.07 -3.19
C ASN A 280 -22.03 -8.43 -3.30
N CYS A 281 -23.34 -8.49 -3.61
CA CYS A 281 -24.04 -9.76 -3.90
C CYS A 281 -23.43 -10.44 -5.13
N LEU A 282 -23.21 -9.69 -6.22
CA LEU A 282 -22.57 -10.23 -7.43
C LEU A 282 -21.16 -10.75 -7.14
N ALA A 283 -20.38 -10.04 -6.33
CA ALA A 283 -19.04 -10.49 -5.92
C ALA A 283 -19.12 -11.81 -5.14
N SER A 284 -20.06 -11.94 -4.19
CA SER A 284 -20.25 -13.19 -3.44
C SER A 284 -20.67 -14.35 -4.33
N LEU A 285 -21.55 -14.13 -5.31
CA LEU A 285 -21.94 -15.17 -6.28
C LEU A 285 -20.75 -15.62 -7.14
N LEU A 286 -19.85 -14.72 -7.52
CA LEU A 286 -18.59 -15.07 -8.16
C LEU A 286 -17.66 -15.88 -7.23
N GLU A 287 -17.49 -15.43 -5.99
CA GLU A 287 -16.61 -16.09 -5.00
C GLU A 287 -17.08 -17.53 -4.70
N THR A 288 -18.37 -17.78 -4.65
CA THR A 288 -18.94 -19.14 -4.46
C THR A 288 -18.82 -20.03 -5.69
N GLY A 289 -18.47 -19.48 -6.85
CA GLY A 289 -18.39 -20.22 -8.12
C GLY A 289 -19.76 -20.54 -8.71
N ALA A 290 -20.80 -19.84 -8.31
CA ALA A 290 -22.14 -20.00 -8.82
C ALA A 290 -22.26 -19.52 -10.27
N ILE A 291 -21.50 -18.48 -10.65
CA ILE A 291 -21.51 -17.91 -12.01
C ILE A 291 -20.39 -18.57 -12.82
N LEU A 292 -20.61 -19.77 -13.34
CA LEU A 292 -19.67 -20.49 -14.19
C LEU A 292 -20.43 -21.32 -15.22
N GLY A 293 -20.04 -21.26 -16.48
CA GLY A 293 -20.54 -22.11 -17.58
C GLY A 293 -21.13 -21.30 -18.74
N ASP A 294 -21.19 -21.95 -19.91
CA ASP A 294 -21.73 -21.37 -21.15
C ASP A 294 -23.21 -20.98 -21.06
N GLU A 295 -23.94 -21.63 -20.17
CA GLU A 295 -25.36 -21.37 -19.95
C GLU A 295 -25.64 -20.05 -19.23
N MET A 296 -24.61 -19.44 -18.59
CA MET A 296 -24.68 -18.15 -17.89
C MET A 296 -24.20 -16.95 -18.75
N ALA A 297 -23.94 -17.15 -20.03
CA ALA A 297 -23.37 -16.12 -20.91
C ALA A 297 -24.23 -14.83 -20.99
N LYS A 298 -25.57 -14.98 -21.00
CA LYS A 298 -26.49 -13.80 -21.04
C LYS A 298 -26.44 -12.99 -19.75
N GLU A 299 -26.32 -13.65 -18.63
CA GLU A 299 -26.22 -13.03 -17.30
C GLU A 299 -24.87 -12.33 -17.16
N VAL A 300 -23.79 -12.92 -17.68
CA VAL A 300 -22.45 -12.31 -17.76
C VAL A 300 -22.48 -11.03 -18.61
N ASP A 301 -23.13 -11.05 -19.78
CA ASP A 301 -23.31 -9.86 -20.61
C ASP A 301 -24.11 -8.78 -19.88
N SER A 302 -25.12 -9.16 -19.12
CA SER A 302 -25.94 -8.24 -18.33
C SER A 302 -25.15 -7.59 -17.20
N ILE A 303 -24.27 -8.33 -16.54
CA ILE A 303 -23.34 -7.79 -15.54
C ILE A 303 -22.34 -6.83 -16.19
N ALA A 304 -21.78 -7.20 -17.33
CA ALA A 304 -20.87 -6.33 -18.08
C ALA A 304 -21.53 -5.00 -18.48
N LEU A 305 -22.79 -5.07 -18.92
CA LEU A 305 -23.58 -3.88 -19.22
C LEU A 305 -23.84 -3.02 -17.98
N LEU A 306 -24.18 -3.62 -16.83
CA LEU A 306 -24.33 -2.91 -15.57
C LEU A 306 -23.05 -2.17 -15.19
N LEU A 307 -21.91 -2.84 -15.23
CA LEU A 307 -20.61 -2.21 -14.93
C LEU A 307 -20.27 -1.07 -15.88
N LYS A 308 -20.62 -1.20 -17.15
CA LYS A 308 -20.45 -0.14 -18.15
C LYS A 308 -21.35 1.07 -17.85
N LEU A 309 -22.58 0.84 -17.39
CA LEU A 309 -23.49 1.90 -16.93
C LEU A 309 -22.94 2.58 -15.68
N VAL A 310 -22.49 1.81 -14.69
CA VAL A 310 -21.83 2.33 -13.47
C VAL A 310 -20.66 3.22 -13.83
N SER A 311 -19.77 2.76 -14.72
CA SER A 311 -18.62 3.53 -15.18
C SER A 311 -19.03 4.86 -15.85
N LYS A 312 -20.05 4.85 -16.66
CA LYS A 312 -20.54 6.05 -17.36
C LYS A 312 -21.28 7.01 -16.45
N THR A 313 -21.91 6.53 -15.38
CA THR A 313 -22.72 7.37 -14.49
C THR A 313 -21.89 8.00 -13.39
N PHE A 314 -21.03 7.24 -12.73
CA PHE A 314 -20.34 7.69 -11.51
C PHE A 314 -18.89 8.13 -11.75
N PHE A 315 -18.29 7.88 -12.93
CA PHE A 315 -16.85 8.08 -13.14
C PHE A 315 -16.48 8.88 -14.40
N ILE A 316 -17.36 9.77 -14.91
CA ILE A 316 -17.08 10.53 -16.14
C ILE A 316 -16.08 11.67 -15.90
N GLU A 317 -16.29 12.52 -14.90
CA GLU A 317 -15.51 13.75 -14.71
C GLU A 317 -14.67 13.78 -13.43
N ALA A 318 -15.12 13.15 -12.37
CA ALA A 318 -14.39 13.04 -11.12
C ALA A 318 -14.84 11.80 -10.35
N ASP A 319 -13.88 11.16 -9.67
CA ASP A 319 -14.18 10.03 -8.80
C ASP A 319 -14.77 10.53 -7.46
N LEU A 320 -16.04 10.92 -7.47
CA LEU A 320 -16.77 11.47 -6.33
C LEU A 320 -17.59 10.41 -5.58
N CYS A 321 -17.53 9.14 -6.00
CA CYS A 321 -18.37 8.11 -5.38
C CYS A 321 -17.92 7.75 -3.95
N LYS A 322 -18.90 7.24 -3.17
CA LYS A 322 -18.67 6.81 -1.79
C LYS A 322 -17.68 5.63 -1.70
N ASP A 323 -16.99 5.57 -0.59
CA ASP A 323 -16.03 4.48 -0.30
C ASP A 323 -16.72 3.10 -0.24
N SER A 324 -18.00 3.03 0.13
CA SER A 324 -18.80 1.80 0.09
C SER A 324 -18.88 1.19 -1.31
N LEU A 325 -19.15 2.03 -2.32
CA LEU A 325 -19.23 1.60 -3.71
C LEU A 325 -17.86 1.23 -4.27
N ARG A 326 -16.82 2.01 -3.97
CA ARG A 326 -15.44 1.70 -4.37
C ARG A 326 -14.97 0.35 -3.83
N ALA A 327 -15.22 0.10 -2.53
CA ALA A 327 -14.86 -1.17 -1.90
C ALA A 327 -15.63 -2.36 -2.51
N ALA A 328 -16.92 -2.19 -2.80
CA ALA A 328 -17.75 -3.22 -3.44
C ALA A 328 -17.25 -3.54 -4.85
N LEU A 329 -16.95 -2.53 -5.66
CA LEU A 329 -16.38 -2.69 -7.00
C LEU A 329 -15.01 -3.36 -6.96
N ALA A 330 -14.12 -2.95 -6.07
CA ALA A 330 -12.82 -3.57 -5.91
C ALA A 330 -12.95 -5.06 -5.54
N ARG A 331 -13.85 -5.40 -4.61
CA ARG A 331 -14.15 -6.80 -4.26
C ARG A 331 -14.68 -7.60 -5.45
N PHE A 332 -15.59 -7.01 -6.23
CA PHE A 332 -16.13 -7.66 -7.43
C PHE A 332 -15.03 -7.93 -8.48
N LEU A 333 -14.14 -6.96 -8.72
CA LEU A 333 -13.02 -7.11 -9.65
C LEU A 333 -12.05 -8.21 -9.19
N ARG A 334 -11.79 -8.29 -7.88
CA ARG A 334 -11.00 -9.38 -7.29
C ARG A 334 -11.65 -10.74 -7.54
N ALA A 335 -12.93 -10.86 -7.24
CA ALA A 335 -13.67 -12.11 -7.41
C ALA A 335 -13.70 -12.56 -8.88
N SER A 336 -13.89 -11.63 -9.81
CA SER A 336 -13.83 -11.88 -11.25
C SER A 336 -12.44 -12.37 -11.69
N ALA A 337 -11.37 -11.73 -11.23
CA ALA A 337 -9.99 -12.08 -11.57
C ALA A 337 -9.57 -13.46 -11.05
N SER A 338 -10.04 -13.84 -9.86
CA SER A 338 -9.67 -15.11 -9.20
C SER A 338 -10.22 -16.35 -9.92
N ARG A 339 -11.16 -16.18 -10.86
CA ARG A 339 -11.86 -17.29 -11.54
C ARG A 339 -11.29 -17.66 -12.92
N GLY A 340 -10.20 -17.02 -13.35
CA GLY A 340 -9.55 -17.33 -14.62
C GLY A 340 -10.33 -16.82 -15.84
N GLY A 341 -9.73 -16.81 -17.01
CA GLY A 341 -10.20 -16.15 -18.23
C GLY A 341 -11.55 -16.57 -18.83
N GLU A 342 -12.34 -17.41 -18.16
CA GLU A 342 -13.66 -17.84 -18.62
C GLU A 342 -14.75 -16.77 -18.48
N VAL A 343 -14.57 -15.81 -17.56
CA VAL A 343 -15.53 -14.72 -17.30
C VAL A 343 -14.84 -13.36 -17.41
N ARG A 344 -14.57 -12.89 -18.63
CA ARG A 344 -14.11 -11.50 -18.87
C ARG A 344 -15.30 -10.53 -18.78
N VAL A 345 -15.75 -10.26 -17.58
CA VAL A 345 -16.81 -9.28 -17.29
C VAL A 345 -16.27 -7.86 -17.22
N VAL A 346 -14.94 -7.69 -17.18
CA VAL A 346 -14.28 -6.44 -16.82
C VAL A 346 -13.65 -5.79 -18.04
N ASP A 347 -14.05 -4.56 -18.34
CA ASP A 347 -13.35 -3.69 -19.28
C ASP A 347 -12.08 -3.16 -18.61
N GLU A 348 -10.94 -3.76 -18.94
CA GLU A 348 -9.63 -3.53 -18.34
C GLU A 348 -9.19 -2.06 -18.46
N GLU A 349 -9.45 -1.43 -19.63
CA GLU A 349 -9.09 -0.04 -19.87
C GLU A 349 -9.81 0.93 -18.92
N ILE A 350 -10.97 0.54 -18.46
CA ILE A 350 -11.81 1.36 -17.59
C ILE A 350 -11.44 1.14 -16.11
N TRP A 351 -11.25 -0.11 -15.69
CA TRP A 351 -11.24 -0.44 -14.26
C TRP A 351 -9.84 -0.50 -13.64
N ILE A 352 -8.79 -0.85 -14.40
CA ILE A 352 -7.43 -0.89 -13.85
C ILE A 352 -6.96 0.50 -13.39
N PRO A 353 -7.04 1.57 -14.21
CA PRO A 353 -6.65 2.90 -13.78
C PRO A 353 -7.42 3.39 -12.54
N ARG A 354 -8.70 3.01 -12.41
CA ARG A 354 -9.51 3.36 -11.23
C ARG A 354 -9.08 2.63 -9.97
N LEU A 355 -8.83 1.32 -10.06
CA LEU A 355 -8.27 0.57 -8.93
C LEU A 355 -6.95 1.17 -8.45
N MET A 356 -6.08 1.57 -9.40
CA MET A 356 -4.82 2.22 -9.08
C MET A 356 -5.04 3.58 -8.40
N SER A 357 -5.99 4.37 -8.90
CA SER A 357 -6.38 5.63 -8.27
C SER A 357 -6.88 5.41 -6.85
N TRP A 358 -7.77 4.44 -6.61
CA TRP A 358 -8.30 4.15 -5.27
C TRP A 358 -7.22 3.63 -4.32
N LEU A 359 -6.26 2.86 -4.82
CA LEU A 359 -5.14 2.36 -4.04
C LEU A 359 -4.24 3.50 -3.56
N PHE A 360 -3.99 4.51 -4.41
CA PHE A 360 -3.02 5.58 -4.16
C PHE A 360 -3.63 6.96 -3.83
N CYS A 361 -4.97 7.09 -3.86
CA CYS A 361 -5.72 8.36 -3.77
C CYS A 361 -5.56 9.10 -2.44
N SER A 362 -4.81 8.62 -1.47
CA SER A 362 -4.58 9.37 -0.25
C SER A 362 -3.15 9.89 -0.16
N SER A 363 -3.13 11.15 0.01
CA SER A 363 -2.01 12.07 0.09
C SER A 363 -1.05 11.92 1.29
N LYS A 364 -1.13 10.86 2.08
CA LYS A 364 -0.20 10.62 3.19
C LYS A 364 0.14 9.13 3.27
N PRO A 365 1.42 8.76 3.47
CA PRO A 365 1.79 7.41 3.85
C PRO A 365 1.21 7.10 5.23
N ARG A 366 -0.03 6.66 5.28
CA ARG A 366 -0.69 6.21 6.51
C ARG A 366 -0.32 4.75 6.77
N LYS A 367 -0.26 4.37 8.04
CA LYS A 367 -0.15 2.96 8.42
C LYS A 367 -1.38 2.22 7.91
N PHE A 368 -1.21 1.21 7.07
CA PHE A 368 -2.30 0.32 6.70
C PHE A 368 -2.81 -0.40 7.94
N VAL A 369 -4.14 -0.43 8.10
CA VAL A 369 -4.79 -1.17 9.18
C VAL A 369 -4.73 -2.66 8.85
N LYS A 370 -4.39 -3.48 9.84
CA LYS A 370 -4.40 -4.95 9.67
C LYS A 370 -5.84 -5.46 9.50
N HIS A 371 -6.00 -6.55 8.75
CA HIS A 371 -7.27 -7.24 8.63
C HIS A 371 -7.86 -7.52 10.03
N GLY A 372 -9.06 -7.02 10.29
CA GLY A 372 -9.77 -7.20 11.58
C GLY A 372 -9.79 -5.97 12.50
N GLU A 373 -9.00 -4.92 12.24
CA GLU A 373 -9.14 -3.63 12.95
C GLU A 373 -10.21 -2.76 12.27
N ARG A 374 -11.02 -2.04 13.05
CA ARG A 374 -11.95 -1.03 12.51
C ARG A 374 -11.15 0.15 12.00
N GLY A 375 -10.69 0.06 10.76
CA GLY A 375 -10.03 1.14 10.03
C GLY A 375 -11.01 2.18 9.50
N ASP A 376 -10.46 3.32 9.10
CA ASP A 376 -11.18 4.33 8.31
C ASP A 376 -11.72 3.71 7.01
N SER A 377 -12.85 4.18 6.50
CA SER A 377 -13.47 3.69 5.25
C SER A 377 -12.50 3.71 4.07
N SER A 378 -11.68 4.75 3.99
CA SER A 378 -10.60 4.91 3.01
C SER A 378 -9.53 3.80 3.06
N ASP A 379 -9.20 3.27 4.25
CA ASP A 379 -8.24 2.18 4.38
C ASP A 379 -8.82 0.84 3.89
N ARG A 380 -10.14 0.64 4.03
CA ARG A 380 -10.83 -0.52 3.47
C ARG A 380 -10.80 -0.51 1.94
N VAL A 381 -11.07 0.65 1.33
CA VAL A 381 -11.01 0.81 -0.14
C VAL A 381 -9.62 0.46 -0.66
N ARG A 382 -8.56 0.96 0.00
CA ARG A 382 -7.17 0.66 -0.39
C ARG A 382 -6.84 -0.82 -0.28
N LEU A 383 -7.22 -1.45 0.83
CA LEU A 383 -6.97 -2.88 1.02
C LEU A 383 -7.70 -3.71 -0.03
N SER A 384 -8.99 -3.44 -0.26
CA SER A 384 -9.77 -4.12 -1.29
C SER A 384 -9.21 -3.89 -2.69
N SER A 385 -8.72 -2.69 -3.00
CA SER A 385 -8.08 -2.37 -4.28
C SER A 385 -6.75 -3.09 -4.43
N LEU A 386 -5.94 -3.19 -3.38
CA LEU A 386 -4.69 -3.94 -3.39
C LEU A 386 -4.93 -5.43 -3.64
N GLU A 387 -5.91 -6.02 -2.96
CA GLU A 387 -6.31 -7.42 -3.16
C GLU A 387 -6.82 -7.67 -4.59
N ALA A 388 -7.60 -6.73 -5.15
CA ALA A 388 -8.08 -6.82 -6.53
C ALA A 388 -6.93 -6.74 -7.54
N VAL A 389 -6.02 -5.81 -7.36
CA VAL A 389 -4.81 -5.69 -8.21
C VAL A 389 -3.94 -6.94 -8.14
N ALA A 390 -3.74 -7.48 -6.93
CA ALA A 390 -2.98 -8.73 -6.74
C ALA A 390 -3.65 -9.93 -7.45
N ALA A 391 -4.98 -10.04 -7.39
CA ALA A 391 -5.74 -11.07 -8.08
C ALA A 391 -5.65 -10.92 -9.61
N LEU A 392 -5.79 -9.70 -10.14
CA LEU A 392 -5.64 -9.41 -11.56
C LEU A 392 -4.25 -9.75 -12.09
N MET A 393 -3.20 -9.52 -11.31
CA MET A 393 -1.85 -9.94 -11.68
C MET A 393 -1.63 -11.45 -11.68
N GLY A 394 -2.35 -12.17 -10.83
CA GLY A 394 -2.34 -13.62 -10.75
C GLY A 394 -3.18 -14.32 -11.82
N ALA A 395 -3.92 -13.56 -12.64
CA ALA A 395 -4.74 -14.12 -13.71
C ALA A 395 -3.92 -14.94 -14.71
N SER A 396 -4.56 -15.88 -15.40
CA SER A 396 -3.94 -16.89 -16.28
C SER A 396 -3.21 -16.31 -17.50
N ASP A 397 -3.52 -15.08 -17.92
CA ASP A 397 -2.80 -14.36 -18.96
C ASP A 397 -1.58 -13.62 -18.36
N GLU A 398 -0.40 -14.18 -18.59
CA GLU A 398 0.85 -13.59 -18.09
C GLU A 398 1.11 -12.18 -18.62
N GLY A 399 0.81 -11.92 -19.90
CA GLY A 399 0.95 -10.60 -20.52
C GLY A 399 0.07 -9.56 -19.85
N PHE A 400 -1.16 -9.92 -19.51
CA PHE A 400 -2.09 -9.07 -18.77
C PHE A 400 -1.57 -8.72 -17.37
N GLY A 401 -1.13 -9.73 -16.60
CA GLY A 401 -0.59 -9.50 -15.27
C GLY A 401 0.64 -8.57 -15.25
N VAL A 402 1.47 -8.63 -16.28
CA VAL A 402 2.62 -7.71 -16.45
C VAL A 402 2.17 -6.28 -16.74
N ARG A 403 1.15 -6.10 -17.61
CA ARG A 403 0.58 -4.76 -17.87
C ARG A 403 0.03 -4.14 -16.58
N VAL A 404 -0.74 -4.89 -15.79
CA VAL A 404 -1.26 -4.44 -14.48
C VAL A 404 -0.12 -4.03 -13.54
N ALA A 405 0.96 -4.81 -13.47
CA ALA A 405 2.11 -4.50 -12.62
C ALA A 405 2.82 -3.21 -13.08
N ARG A 406 2.93 -2.95 -14.38
CA ARG A 406 3.51 -1.71 -14.92
C ARG A 406 2.63 -0.49 -14.64
N GLU A 407 1.32 -0.60 -14.79
CA GLU A 407 0.39 0.45 -14.43
C GLU A 407 0.43 0.76 -12.94
N TRP A 408 0.50 -0.27 -12.10
CA TRP A 408 0.70 -0.09 -10.67
C TRP A 408 1.97 0.71 -10.38
N LEU A 409 3.09 0.36 -11.02
CA LEU A 409 4.36 1.04 -10.86
C LEU A 409 4.27 2.52 -11.24
N ALA A 410 3.59 2.84 -12.34
CA ALA A 410 3.36 4.20 -12.79
C ALA A 410 2.51 5.01 -11.82
N HIS A 411 1.38 4.46 -11.37
CA HIS A 411 0.48 5.14 -10.44
C HIS A 411 1.11 5.33 -9.05
N PHE A 412 1.88 4.36 -8.56
CA PHE A 412 2.67 4.56 -7.34
C PHE A 412 3.69 5.69 -7.53
N GLY A 413 4.37 5.72 -8.68
CA GLY A 413 5.31 6.79 -9.02
C GLY A 413 4.66 8.17 -8.97
N LEU A 414 3.47 8.34 -9.54
CA LEU A 414 2.70 9.59 -9.45
C LEU A 414 2.39 9.97 -8.00
N ALA A 415 1.87 9.02 -7.22
CA ALA A 415 1.51 9.26 -5.83
C ALA A 415 2.74 9.63 -4.97
N LEU A 416 3.89 9.03 -5.24
CA LEU A 416 5.15 9.35 -4.57
C LEU A 416 5.64 10.75 -4.97
N CYS A 417 5.58 11.12 -6.25
CA CYS A 417 5.90 12.46 -6.72
C CYS A 417 5.04 13.52 -6.00
N GLU A 418 3.73 13.32 -5.95
CA GLU A 418 2.80 14.22 -5.25
C GLU A 418 3.07 14.29 -3.74
N HIS A 419 3.52 13.19 -3.13
CA HIS A 419 3.91 13.18 -1.72
C HIS A 419 5.12 14.07 -1.49
N HIS A 420 6.18 13.90 -2.28
CA HIS A 420 7.40 14.69 -2.15
C HIS A 420 7.20 16.16 -2.49
N GLU A 421 6.40 16.51 -3.49
CA GLU A 421 6.03 17.90 -3.81
C GLU A 421 5.33 18.59 -2.63
N ARG A 422 4.42 17.88 -1.96
CA ARG A 422 3.72 18.41 -0.77
C ARG A 422 4.65 18.53 0.44
N GLU A 423 5.56 17.62 0.63
CA GLU A 423 6.56 17.74 1.69
C GLU A 423 7.51 18.91 1.40
N ALA A 424 8.01 19.03 0.16
CA ALA A 424 8.85 20.17 -0.26
C ALA A 424 8.16 21.52 -0.07
N ALA A 425 6.86 21.62 -0.35
CA ALA A 425 6.08 22.85 -0.18
C ALA A 425 5.91 23.30 1.28
N LYS A 426 6.15 22.43 2.28
CA LYS A 426 6.09 22.78 3.71
C LYS A 426 7.35 23.48 4.21
N TYR A 427 8.46 23.34 3.50
CA TYR A 427 9.70 24.00 3.84
C TYR A 427 9.74 25.36 3.17
N GLU A 428 9.76 26.43 3.95
CA GLU A 428 9.95 27.78 3.42
C GLU A 428 11.25 27.82 2.61
N ARG A 429 11.20 28.47 1.43
CA ARG A 429 12.18 28.51 0.37
C ARG A 429 13.63 28.60 0.85
N GLY A 430 14.46 27.66 0.43
CA GLY A 430 15.91 27.85 0.43
C GLY A 430 16.72 26.71 1.05
N GLY A 431 16.97 25.63 0.29
CA GLY A 431 18.00 24.66 0.61
C GLY A 431 18.34 23.81 -0.62
N ALA A 432 19.62 23.51 -0.85
CA ALA A 432 20.10 22.66 -1.95
C ALA A 432 19.36 21.30 -2.00
N THR A 433 18.98 20.77 -0.85
CA THR A 433 18.24 19.52 -0.70
C THR A 433 16.85 19.55 -1.36
N ILE A 434 16.18 20.72 -1.36
CA ILE A 434 14.84 20.90 -1.97
C ILE A 434 14.94 20.89 -3.49
N GLY A 435 15.88 21.64 -4.07
CA GLY A 435 16.08 21.68 -5.52
C GLY A 435 16.43 20.31 -6.10
N MET A 436 17.20 19.50 -5.37
CA MET A 436 17.50 18.11 -5.75
C MET A 436 16.25 17.23 -5.74
N LEU A 437 15.42 17.39 -4.71
CA LEU A 437 14.18 16.64 -4.61
C LEU A 437 13.22 17.02 -5.73
N GLU A 438 13.10 18.30 -6.05
CA GLU A 438 12.29 18.80 -7.16
C GLU A 438 12.77 18.26 -8.52
N GLU A 439 14.08 18.18 -8.76
CA GLU A 439 14.64 17.58 -9.98
C GLU A 439 14.34 16.09 -10.07
N ARG A 440 14.57 15.34 -8.98
CA ARG A 440 14.23 13.90 -8.89
C ARG A 440 12.74 13.65 -9.12
N VAL A 441 11.87 14.49 -8.55
CA VAL A 441 10.41 14.40 -8.73
C VAL A 441 10.03 14.69 -10.18
N ARG A 442 10.64 15.69 -10.82
CA ARG A 442 10.39 16.00 -12.24
C ARG A 442 10.83 14.84 -13.13
N GLU A 443 12.05 14.31 -12.95
CA GLU A 443 12.55 13.16 -13.71
C GLU A 443 11.63 11.92 -13.53
N ALA A 444 11.16 11.67 -12.30
CA ALA A 444 10.23 10.59 -12.02
C ALA A 444 8.88 10.80 -12.71
N ARG A 445 8.36 12.02 -12.69
CA ARG A 445 7.07 12.36 -13.33
C ARG A 445 7.13 12.19 -14.85
N ASP A 446 8.23 12.59 -15.47
CA ASP A 446 8.45 12.42 -16.91
C ASP A 446 8.55 10.91 -17.27
N ALA A 447 9.29 10.13 -16.49
CA ALA A 447 9.40 8.69 -16.69
C ALA A 447 8.04 7.97 -16.52
N VAL A 448 7.24 8.39 -15.53
CA VAL A 448 5.89 7.86 -15.30
C VAL A 448 4.95 8.19 -16.46
N ALA A 449 4.98 9.41 -16.98
CA ALA A 449 4.18 9.81 -18.14
C ALA A 449 4.53 8.97 -19.39
N GLU A 450 5.81 8.69 -19.59
CA GLU A 450 6.29 7.81 -20.66
C GLU A 450 5.77 6.37 -20.47
N LEU A 451 5.79 5.83 -19.24
CA LEU A 451 5.30 4.48 -18.97
C LEU A 451 3.78 4.37 -19.17
N LEU A 452 3.00 5.33 -18.68
CA LEU A 452 1.54 5.35 -18.89
C LEU A 452 1.19 5.42 -20.37
N SER A 453 1.92 6.21 -21.14
CA SER A 453 1.75 6.28 -22.60
C SER A 453 2.07 4.94 -23.28
N ALA A 454 3.19 4.30 -22.89
CA ALA A 454 3.60 3.01 -23.43
C ALA A 454 2.61 1.88 -23.08
N CYS A 455 2.13 1.84 -21.83
CA CYS A 455 1.09 0.88 -21.41
C CYS A 455 -0.21 1.05 -22.22
N ARG A 456 -0.65 2.30 -22.41
CA ARG A 456 -1.84 2.60 -23.24
C ARG A 456 -1.65 2.13 -24.68
N ASN A 457 -0.52 2.42 -25.32
CA ASN A 457 -0.24 1.99 -26.68
C ASN A 457 -0.23 0.47 -26.79
N ALA A 458 0.44 -0.24 -25.87
CA ALA A 458 0.47 -1.69 -25.86
C ALA A 458 -0.94 -2.30 -25.71
N THR A 459 -1.79 -1.70 -24.86
CA THR A 459 -3.20 -2.12 -24.72
C THR A 459 -4.00 -1.89 -26.00
N ILE A 460 -3.88 -0.71 -26.62
CA ILE A 460 -4.56 -0.39 -27.88
C ILE A 460 -4.14 -1.36 -28.98
N THR A 461 -2.84 -1.64 -29.13
CA THR A 461 -2.32 -2.56 -30.14
C THR A 461 -2.78 -3.99 -29.92
N ALA A 462 -2.90 -4.42 -28.66
CA ALA A 462 -3.41 -5.74 -28.30
C ALA A 462 -4.91 -5.92 -28.66
N VAL A 463 -5.72 -4.87 -28.45
CA VAL A 463 -7.17 -4.91 -28.71
C VAL A 463 -7.49 -4.58 -30.17
N HIS A 464 -6.75 -3.65 -30.76
CA HIS A 464 -6.94 -3.15 -32.12
C HIS A 464 -5.61 -3.19 -32.88
N PRO A 465 -5.18 -4.38 -33.35
CA PRO A 465 -3.92 -4.49 -34.07
C PRO A 465 -3.90 -3.58 -35.32
N PRO A 466 -2.77 -2.89 -35.56
CA PRO A 466 -2.68 -1.96 -36.67
C PRO A 466 -2.81 -2.66 -38.03
N LYS A 467 -3.58 -2.06 -38.94
CA LYS A 467 -3.73 -2.55 -40.30
C LYS A 467 -2.50 -2.19 -41.13
N LEU A 468 -2.19 -3.00 -42.12
CA LEU A 468 -1.13 -2.73 -43.08
C LEU A 468 -1.32 -1.34 -43.70
N PRO A 469 -0.24 -0.55 -43.90
CA PRO A 469 -0.32 0.69 -44.64
C PRO A 469 -0.87 0.47 -46.05
N LYS A 470 -1.74 1.38 -46.50
CA LYS A 470 -2.26 1.37 -47.88
C LYS A 470 -1.11 1.33 -48.90
N GLY A 471 -1.16 0.40 -49.83
CA GLY A 471 -0.12 0.20 -50.87
C GLY A 471 0.84 -0.96 -50.60
N VAL A 472 0.80 -1.61 -49.44
CA VAL A 472 1.57 -2.82 -49.13
C VAL A 472 0.73 -4.08 -49.33
N GLU A 473 -0.56 -3.92 -49.49
CA GLU A 473 -1.54 -5.01 -49.66
C GLU A 473 -1.39 -5.82 -50.97
N GLU A 474 -0.60 -5.31 -51.91
CA GLU A 474 -0.39 -5.95 -53.26
C GLU A 474 0.66 -7.08 -53.25
N VAL A 475 1.34 -7.31 -52.11
CA VAL A 475 2.26 -8.43 -51.95
C VAL A 475 1.44 -9.66 -51.54
N ASN A 476 1.35 -10.64 -52.42
CA ASN A 476 0.59 -11.92 -52.24
C ASN A 476 1.15 -12.81 -51.10
N ASN A 477 1.21 -12.30 -49.90
CA ASN A 477 1.60 -13.07 -48.71
C ASN A 477 0.47 -12.99 -47.67
N ALA A 478 -0.30 -14.05 -47.57
CA ALA A 478 -1.46 -14.14 -46.67
C ALA A 478 -1.14 -13.90 -45.18
N ASN A 479 0.14 -14.12 -44.77
CA ASN A 479 0.60 -13.97 -43.38
C ASN A 479 1.17 -12.56 -43.07
N LEU A 480 1.25 -11.66 -44.04
CA LEU A 480 1.85 -10.35 -43.86
C LEU A 480 1.11 -9.45 -42.83
N PRO A 481 -0.25 -9.41 -42.83
CA PRO A 481 -0.99 -8.62 -41.81
C PRO A 481 -0.74 -9.09 -40.37
N GLU A 482 -0.73 -10.40 -40.15
CA GLU A 482 -0.44 -10.97 -38.81
C GLU A 482 0.99 -10.72 -38.40
N ALA A 483 1.95 -10.87 -39.31
CA ALA A 483 3.37 -10.59 -39.02
C ALA A 483 3.59 -9.10 -38.70
N TYR A 484 2.89 -8.19 -39.37
CA TYR A 484 2.96 -6.76 -39.08
C TYR A 484 2.34 -6.40 -37.74
N ALA A 485 1.16 -6.95 -37.43
CA ALA A 485 0.52 -6.77 -36.12
C ALA A 485 1.40 -7.31 -34.98
N ALA A 486 1.99 -8.49 -35.16
CA ALA A 486 2.91 -9.07 -34.19
C ALA A 486 4.20 -8.25 -34.03
N ALA A 487 4.72 -7.67 -35.11
CA ALA A 487 5.88 -6.78 -35.03
C ALA A 487 5.56 -5.48 -34.27
N ALA A 488 4.39 -4.88 -34.52
CA ALA A 488 3.93 -3.69 -33.80
C ALA A 488 3.76 -3.96 -32.31
N ALA A 489 3.12 -5.07 -31.94
CA ALA A 489 2.96 -5.48 -30.56
C ALA A 489 4.31 -5.68 -29.83
N ARG A 490 5.33 -6.23 -30.51
CA ARG A 490 6.69 -6.36 -29.96
C ARG A 490 7.35 -5.01 -29.72
N VAL A 491 7.14 -4.03 -30.61
CA VAL A 491 7.70 -2.68 -30.44
C VAL A 491 7.05 -1.99 -29.23
N ASP A 492 5.72 -2.04 -29.12
CA ASP A 492 5.01 -1.42 -28.01
C ASP A 492 5.38 -2.09 -26.67
N GLU A 493 5.55 -3.40 -26.64
CA GLU A 493 6.03 -4.15 -25.48
C GLU A 493 7.47 -3.74 -25.09
N ALA A 494 8.35 -3.62 -26.08
CA ALA A 494 9.73 -3.16 -25.85
C ALA A 494 9.76 -1.74 -25.28
N MET A 495 8.92 -0.84 -25.78
CA MET A 495 8.80 0.53 -25.25
C MET A 495 8.29 0.54 -23.82
N ALA A 496 7.32 -0.29 -23.48
CA ALA A 496 6.81 -0.42 -22.11
C ALA A 496 7.88 -1.00 -21.13
N VAL A 497 8.71 -1.92 -21.59
CA VAL A 497 9.87 -2.44 -20.80
C VAL A 497 10.87 -1.34 -20.52
N ILE A 498 11.25 -0.56 -21.53
CA ILE A 498 12.21 0.54 -21.38
C ILE A 498 11.66 1.61 -20.42
N ALA A 499 10.40 2.00 -20.61
CA ALA A 499 9.75 3.00 -19.76
C ALA A 499 9.62 2.52 -18.30
N ALA A 500 9.27 1.24 -18.08
CA ALA A 500 9.24 0.65 -16.73
C ALA A 500 10.62 0.68 -16.06
N ALA A 501 11.70 0.40 -16.80
CA ALA A 501 13.06 0.50 -16.28
C ALA A 501 13.41 1.94 -15.85
N LYS A 502 12.99 2.94 -16.64
CA LYS A 502 13.18 4.37 -16.29
C LYS A 502 12.43 4.74 -15.01
N VAL A 503 11.16 4.31 -14.88
CA VAL A 503 10.36 4.55 -13.66
C VAL A 503 11.02 3.87 -12.45
N MET A 504 11.42 2.61 -12.57
CA MET A 504 12.11 1.91 -11.48
C MET A 504 13.40 2.61 -11.06
N SER A 505 14.17 3.15 -12.02
CA SER A 505 15.39 3.91 -11.73
C SER A 505 15.07 5.21 -10.99
N ALA A 506 14.08 5.96 -11.46
CA ALA A 506 13.63 7.22 -10.83
C ALA A 506 13.02 6.99 -9.44
N LEU A 507 12.24 5.92 -9.26
CA LEU A 507 11.77 5.50 -7.94
C LEU A 507 12.94 5.14 -7.02
N GLY A 508 13.98 4.48 -7.52
CA GLY A 508 15.20 4.23 -6.76
C GLY A 508 15.82 5.54 -6.24
N ASP A 509 15.82 6.60 -7.04
CA ASP A 509 16.33 7.90 -6.63
C ASP A 509 15.47 8.60 -5.56
N LEU A 510 14.14 8.43 -5.60
CA LEU A 510 13.23 8.97 -4.60
C LEU A 510 13.21 8.16 -3.30
N LEU A 511 13.37 6.83 -3.42
CA LEU A 511 13.30 5.90 -2.28
C LEU A 511 14.63 5.74 -1.55
N SER A 512 15.79 6.07 -2.17
CA SER A 512 17.12 5.69 -1.67
C SER A 512 17.38 6.11 -0.22
N ASP A 513 16.90 7.27 0.18
CA ASP A 513 17.21 7.89 1.47
C ASP A 513 15.95 8.12 2.35
N ASP A 514 14.75 7.76 1.86
CA ASP A 514 13.48 7.93 2.56
C ASP A 514 12.87 6.60 3.02
N ARG A 515 13.12 6.24 4.28
CA ARG A 515 12.58 5.01 4.89
C ARG A 515 11.05 4.95 4.95
N ALA A 516 10.39 6.10 5.12
CA ALA A 516 8.93 6.13 5.19
C ALA A 516 8.30 5.80 3.83
N SER A 517 8.83 6.38 2.76
CA SER A 517 8.44 6.07 1.39
C SER A 517 8.78 4.63 0.98
N GLN A 518 9.94 4.09 1.41
CA GLN A 518 10.29 2.68 1.20
C GLN A 518 9.25 1.76 1.88
N GLU A 519 8.88 2.04 3.12
CA GLU A 519 7.87 1.26 3.85
C GLU A 519 6.48 1.37 3.20
N TRP A 520 6.11 2.55 2.70
CA TRP A 520 4.87 2.74 1.96
C TRP A 520 4.87 1.92 0.66
N PHE A 521 5.96 1.97 -0.12
CA PHE A 521 6.12 1.18 -1.34
C PHE A 521 5.95 -0.32 -1.08
N LEU A 522 6.63 -0.85 -0.05
CA LEU A 522 6.53 -2.26 0.34
C LEU A 522 5.12 -2.66 0.78
N LYS A 523 4.46 -1.84 1.62
CA LYS A 523 3.09 -2.08 2.09
C LYS A 523 2.04 -2.01 1.00
N SER A 524 2.34 -1.30 -0.09
CA SER A 524 1.47 -1.23 -1.26
C SER A 524 1.58 -2.44 -2.19
N GLY A 525 2.34 -3.49 -1.82
CA GLY A 525 2.46 -4.72 -2.59
C GLY A 525 3.59 -4.72 -3.62
N ALA A 526 4.59 -3.84 -3.47
CA ALA A 526 5.68 -3.66 -4.43
C ALA A 526 6.42 -4.96 -4.78
N LEU A 527 6.71 -5.82 -3.80
CA LEU A 527 7.46 -7.05 -4.06
C LEU A 527 6.71 -7.97 -5.03
N GLY A 528 5.40 -8.16 -4.86
CA GLY A 528 4.60 -8.93 -5.80
C GLY A 528 4.60 -8.33 -7.21
N MET A 529 4.52 -7.00 -7.33
CA MET A 529 4.55 -6.29 -8.62
C MET A 529 5.91 -6.45 -9.30
N LEU A 530 7.00 -6.23 -8.57
CA LEU A 530 8.35 -6.38 -9.08
C LEU A 530 8.64 -7.83 -9.49
N HIS A 531 8.12 -8.81 -8.74
CA HIS A 531 8.24 -10.22 -9.08
C HIS A 531 7.57 -10.54 -10.43
N LYS A 532 6.36 -10.04 -10.66
CA LYS A 532 5.64 -10.28 -11.93
C LYS A 532 6.41 -9.70 -13.12
N ILE A 533 6.95 -8.49 -12.98
CA ILE A 533 7.80 -7.87 -14.02
C ILE A 533 9.07 -8.71 -14.26
N THR A 534 9.71 -9.21 -13.20
CA THR A 534 10.92 -10.02 -13.30
C THR A 534 10.69 -11.36 -13.99
N SER A 535 9.62 -12.06 -13.62
CA SER A 535 9.30 -13.39 -14.17
C SER A 535 9.05 -13.34 -15.67
N ALA A 536 8.32 -12.33 -16.13
CA ALA A 536 8.07 -12.13 -17.56
C ALA A 536 9.36 -11.88 -18.36
N GLN A 537 10.33 -11.17 -17.78
CA GLN A 537 11.61 -10.93 -18.43
C GLN A 537 12.50 -12.16 -18.51
N GLN A 538 12.45 -13.03 -17.51
CA GLN A 538 13.17 -14.29 -17.53
C GLN A 538 12.71 -15.18 -18.67
N GLN A 539 11.41 -15.29 -18.87
CA GLN A 539 10.82 -16.09 -19.97
C GLN A 539 11.16 -15.51 -21.35
N ALA A 540 11.12 -14.16 -21.48
CA ALA A 540 11.49 -13.49 -22.73
C ALA A 540 12.99 -13.65 -23.06
N GLY A 541 13.86 -13.69 -22.06
CA GLY A 541 15.31 -13.88 -22.23
C GLY A 541 15.70 -15.28 -22.69
N GLU A 542 14.93 -16.31 -22.34
CA GLU A 542 15.15 -17.70 -22.77
C GLU A 542 14.75 -17.91 -24.26
N ALA A 543 13.92 -17.04 -24.81
CA ALA A 543 13.47 -17.12 -26.21
C ALA A 543 14.49 -16.60 -27.25
N GLY A 544 15.63 -16.01 -26.85
CA GLY A 544 16.79 -15.63 -27.69
C GLY A 544 16.56 -14.39 -28.57
N GLY A 545 17.61 -13.58 -28.77
CA GLY A 545 17.61 -12.44 -29.67
C GLY A 545 17.83 -11.09 -29.00
N ASP A 546 17.33 -9.99 -29.58
CA ASP A 546 17.46 -8.58 -29.10
C ASP A 546 16.93 -8.35 -27.66
N ALA A 547 16.22 -9.32 -27.10
CA ALA A 547 15.76 -9.35 -25.71
C ALA A 547 16.88 -9.20 -24.67
N VAL A 548 18.12 -9.61 -24.98
CA VAL A 548 19.26 -9.53 -24.06
C VAL A 548 19.66 -8.08 -23.75
N GLN A 549 19.54 -7.16 -24.70
CA GLN A 549 19.92 -5.76 -24.49
C GLN A 549 18.84 -4.97 -23.72
N LEU A 550 17.58 -5.34 -23.87
CA LEU A 550 16.42 -4.78 -23.14
C LEU A 550 16.44 -5.25 -21.68
N SER A 551 16.87 -6.48 -21.40
CA SER A 551 16.94 -7.03 -20.05
C SER A 551 17.95 -6.31 -19.15
N THR A 552 19.07 -5.84 -19.69
CA THR A 552 20.15 -5.22 -18.88
C THR A 552 19.72 -3.90 -18.22
N GLY A 553 18.87 -3.11 -18.86
CA GLY A 553 18.33 -1.86 -18.29
C GLY A 553 17.41 -2.12 -17.10
N THR A 554 16.50 -3.06 -17.27
CA THR A 554 15.54 -3.44 -16.23
C THR A 554 16.20 -4.20 -15.10
N ASP A 555 17.13 -5.13 -15.39
CA ASP A 555 17.91 -5.83 -14.38
C ASP A 555 18.68 -4.86 -13.48
N GLY A 556 19.24 -3.79 -14.09
CA GLY A 556 19.94 -2.75 -13.36
C GLY A 556 19.03 -1.95 -12.40
N ALA A 557 17.88 -1.51 -12.90
CA ALA A 557 16.92 -0.74 -12.11
C ALA A 557 16.28 -1.58 -10.99
N LEU A 558 15.86 -2.79 -11.34
CA LEU A 558 15.19 -3.71 -10.41
C LEU A 558 16.16 -4.22 -9.33
N SER A 559 17.39 -4.62 -9.69
CA SER A 559 18.40 -5.03 -8.71
C SER A 559 18.73 -3.90 -7.73
N ARG A 560 18.75 -2.65 -8.21
CA ARG A 560 18.93 -1.46 -7.35
C ARG A 560 17.77 -1.26 -6.40
N LEU A 561 16.51 -1.33 -6.87
CA LEU A 561 15.32 -1.24 -6.03
C LEU A 561 15.31 -2.33 -4.94
N LEU A 562 15.54 -3.58 -5.30
CA LEU A 562 15.62 -4.66 -4.32
C LEU A 562 16.74 -4.44 -3.31
N ALA A 563 17.90 -3.92 -3.73
CA ALA A 563 18.98 -3.57 -2.81
C ALA A 563 18.59 -2.44 -1.84
N ILE A 564 17.85 -1.44 -2.30
CA ILE A 564 17.31 -0.36 -1.45
C ILE A 564 16.29 -0.92 -0.45
N LEU A 565 15.40 -1.79 -0.89
CA LEU A 565 14.32 -2.36 -0.06
C LEU A 565 14.83 -3.41 0.93
N SER A 566 15.95 -4.08 0.64
CA SER A 566 16.51 -5.17 1.45
C SER A 566 17.03 -4.74 2.83
N VAL A 567 17.11 -3.43 3.11
CA VAL A 567 17.46 -2.91 4.44
C VAL A 567 16.29 -2.96 5.44
N HIS A 568 15.04 -3.19 4.96
CA HIS A 568 13.87 -3.26 5.83
C HIS A 568 13.72 -4.64 6.48
N GLY A 569 13.83 -4.71 7.82
CA GLY A 569 13.89 -5.96 8.58
C GLY A 569 12.75 -6.94 8.31
N ARG A 570 11.50 -6.46 8.16
CA ARG A 570 10.32 -7.29 7.89
C ARG A 570 10.36 -7.98 6.51
N TYR A 571 10.96 -7.32 5.52
CA TYR A 571 10.95 -7.78 4.13
C TYR A 571 12.27 -8.44 3.71
N LYS A 572 13.27 -8.47 4.61
CA LYS A 572 14.54 -9.16 4.36
C LYS A 572 14.35 -10.63 4.03
N GLU A 573 13.46 -11.31 4.77
CA GLU A 573 13.17 -12.73 4.56
C GLU A 573 12.47 -12.97 3.22
N GLU A 574 11.57 -12.07 2.80
CA GLU A 574 10.86 -12.18 1.53
C GLU A 574 11.80 -11.95 0.34
N ILE A 575 12.68 -10.94 0.40
CA ILE A 575 13.71 -10.69 -0.63
C ILE A 575 14.77 -11.79 -0.64
N GLY A 576 15.14 -12.34 0.51
CA GLY A 576 16.04 -13.48 0.66
C GLY A 576 15.38 -14.84 0.44
N SER A 577 14.08 -14.90 0.16
CA SER A 577 13.36 -16.14 -0.12
C SER A 577 13.63 -16.67 -1.52
N SER A 578 13.19 -17.90 -1.80
CA SER A 578 13.36 -18.58 -3.08
C SER A 578 12.93 -17.77 -4.31
N THR A 579 12.00 -16.83 -4.14
CA THR A 579 11.44 -16.01 -5.22
C THR A 579 12.47 -15.11 -5.88
N TYR A 580 13.26 -14.37 -5.09
CA TYR A 580 14.25 -13.42 -5.60
C TYR A 580 15.69 -13.95 -5.51
N GLU A 581 15.98 -14.85 -4.58
CA GLU A 581 17.34 -15.32 -4.29
C GLU A 581 18.01 -15.90 -5.53
N GLY A 582 17.36 -16.81 -6.24
CA GLY A 582 17.91 -17.43 -7.44
C GLY A 582 18.17 -16.41 -8.57
N TRP A 583 17.33 -15.42 -8.71
CA TRP A 583 17.49 -14.33 -9.68
C TRP A 583 18.65 -13.40 -9.29
N LEU A 584 18.72 -12.97 -8.03
CA LEU A 584 19.82 -12.17 -7.51
C LEU A 584 21.16 -12.89 -7.58
N GLN A 585 21.19 -14.21 -7.30
CA GLN A 585 22.40 -15.03 -7.46
C GLN A 585 22.89 -15.07 -8.90
N ARG A 586 22.00 -15.17 -9.89
CA ARG A 586 22.39 -15.07 -11.31
C ARG A 586 22.96 -13.69 -11.64
N LEU A 587 22.32 -12.62 -11.17
CA LEU A 587 22.77 -11.26 -11.41
C LEU A 587 24.09 -10.93 -10.69
N SER A 588 24.41 -11.60 -9.59
CA SER A 588 25.71 -11.46 -8.92
C SER A 588 26.87 -12.00 -9.78
N GLY A 589 26.58 -12.83 -10.79
CA GLY A 589 27.52 -13.24 -11.83
C GLY A 589 27.57 -12.32 -13.06
N SER A 590 26.80 -11.25 -13.11
CA SER A 590 26.72 -10.36 -14.28
C SER A 590 28.07 -9.73 -14.64
N ALA A 591 28.35 -9.63 -15.94
CA ALA A 591 29.50 -8.88 -16.45
C ALA A 591 29.36 -7.37 -16.16
N ASN A 592 28.14 -6.85 -15.99
CA ASN A 592 27.90 -5.46 -15.61
C ASN A 592 28.14 -5.27 -14.11
N CYS A 593 29.20 -4.53 -13.76
CA CYS A 593 29.61 -4.28 -12.37
C CYS A 593 28.50 -3.67 -11.50
N ARG A 594 27.66 -2.79 -12.06
CA ARG A 594 26.57 -2.14 -11.32
C ARG A 594 25.46 -3.13 -10.99
N ILE A 595 25.01 -3.92 -11.95
CA ILE A 595 24.01 -4.98 -11.75
C ILE A 595 24.49 -5.97 -10.70
N ARG A 596 25.74 -6.45 -10.88
CA ARG A 596 26.37 -7.36 -9.94
C ARG A 596 26.41 -6.80 -8.52
N SER A 597 26.92 -5.58 -8.36
CA SER A 597 27.03 -4.92 -7.05
C SER A 597 25.66 -4.72 -6.39
N ASN A 598 24.64 -4.35 -7.14
CA ASN A 598 23.28 -4.21 -6.62
C ASN A 598 22.70 -5.56 -6.14
N ALA A 599 22.87 -6.60 -6.94
CA ALA A 599 22.41 -7.95 -6.57
C ALA A 599 23.13 -8.46 -5.30
N GLU A 600 24.42 -8.24 -5.20
CA GLU A 600 25.22 -8.62 -4.03
C GLU A 600 24.83 -7.82 -2.78
N ARG A 601 24.54 -6.50 -2.93
CA ARG A 601 23.99 -5.69 -1.84
C ARG A 601 22.67 -6.22 -1.33
N ALA A 602 21.75 -6.56 -2.24
CA ALA A 602 20.44 -7.11 -1.90
C ALA A 602 20.57 -8.41 -1.11
N LEU A 603 21.42 -9.34 -1.60
CA LEU A 603 21.70 -10.61 -0.93
C LEU A 603 22.36 -10.41 0.44
N LEU A 604 23.35 -9.51 0.53
CA LEU A 604 24.04 -9.23 1.79
C LEU A 604 23.08 -8.64 2.84
N ASN A 605 22.31 -7.61 2.46
CA ASN A 605 21.36 -6.97 3.36
C ASN A 605 20.26 -7.96 3.81
N SER A 606 19.70 -8.78 2.91
CA SER A 606 18.65 -9.74 3.25
C SER A 606 19.12 -10.82 4.23
N ARG A 607 20.38 -11.24 4.16
CA ARG A 607 20.97 -12.26 5.04
C ARG A 607 21.56 -11.71 6.33
N SER A 608 21.77 -10.39 6.43
CA SER A 608 22.31 -9.74 7.62
C SER A 608 21.34 -9.85 8.82
N LYS A 609 21.81 -10.39 9.93
CA LYS A 609 21.08 -10.47 11.21
C LYS A 609 21.61 -9.42 12.20
N PRO A 610 20.82 -9.00 13.22
CA PRO A 610 21.32 -8.13 14.25
C PRO A 610 22.52 -8.76 14.96
N SER A 611 23.62 -8.02 15.03
CA SER A 611 24.78 -8.44 15.85
C SER A 611 24.49 -8.30 17.35
N GLY A 612 25.39 -8.77 18.22
CA GLY A 612 25.27 -8.60 19.67
C GLY A 612 25.11 -7.14 20.14
N SER A 613 25.42 -6.15 19.29
CA SER A 613 25.14 -4.72 19.50
C SER A 613 23.73 -4.27 19.06
N GLY A 614 22.90 -5.17 18.53
CA GLY A 614 21.55 -4.86 18.04
C GLY A 614 21.50 -4.18 16.67
N LYS A 615 22.64 -3.82 16.07
CA LYS A 615 22.71 -3.18 14.74
C LYS A 615 22.90 -4.22 13.63
N CYS A 616 22.10 -4.16 12.58
CA CYS A 616 22.33 -4.92 11.34
C CYS A 616 23.32 -4.19 10.42
N LEU A 617 24.11 -4.96 9.68
CA LEU A 617 24.87 -4.41 8.57
C LEU A 617 23.92 -3.97 7.44
N GLU A 618 24.04 -2.73 6.98
CA GLU A 618 23.24 -2.15 5.91
C GLU A 618 24.13 -1.51 4.85
N VAL A 619 24.29 -2.18 3.71
CA VAL A 619 24.96 -1.57 2.55
C VAL A 619 23.92 -0.77 1.77
N ARG A 620 23.86 0.54 2.06
CA ARG A 620 22.87 1.46 1.49
C ARG A 620 23.18 1.85 0.05
N ASP A 621 22.23 2.44 -0.62
CA ASP A 621 22.41 2.95 -1.97
C ASP A 621 23.55 3.99 -2.03
N GLY A 622 24.34 3.93 -3.10
CA GLY A 622 25.57 4.72 -3.23
C GLY A 622 26.84 4.07 -2.66
N VAL A 623 26.73 2.95 -1.92
CA VAL A 623 27.89 2.11 -1.53
C VAL A 623 27.89 0.85 -2.38
N HIS A 624 28.94 0.69 -3.18
CA HIS A 624 29.07 -0.42 -4.12
C HIS A 624 30.15 -1.40 -3.70
N LEU A 625 29.84 -2.69 -3.87
CA LEU A 625 30.79 -3.79 -3.65
C LEU A 625 31.57 -4.02 -4.95
N LEU A 626 32.90 -4.00 -4.89
CA LEU A 626 33.76 -4.16 -6.08
C LEU A 626 34.21 -5.61 -6.31
N VAL A 627 34.15 -6.46 -5.29
CA VAL A 627 34.58 -7.88 -5.38
C VAL A 627 33.38 -8.76 -5.70
N PRO A 628 33.43 -9.59 -6.75
CA PRO A 628 32.39 -10.55 -7.03
C PRO A 628 32.53 -11.79 -6.13
N GLY A 629 31.40 -12.31 -5.70
CA GLY A 629 31.31 -13.62 -5.10
C GLY A 629 30.55 -13.65 -3.78
N ALA A 630 29.51 -14.46 -3.75
CA ALA A 630 28.68 -14.68 -2.58
C ALA A 630 29.48 -15.15 -1.35
N GLU A 631 30.57 -15.91 -1.55
CA GLU A 631 31.41 -16.45 -0.45
C GLU A 631 32.14 -15.34 0.33
N HIS A 632 32.63 -14.31 -0.35
CA HIS A 632 33.30 -13.20 0.30
C HIS A 632 32.33 -12.39 1.18
N HIS A 633 31.12 -12.16 0.67
CA HIS A 633 30.07 -11.45 1.40
C HIS A 633 29.41 -12.30 2.48
N LEU A 634 29.30 -13.61 2.28
CA LEU A 634 28.81 -14.54 3.30
C LEU A 634 29.73 -14.57 4.53
N ARG A 635 31.06 -14.58 4.35
CA ARG A 635 32.01 -14.45 5.48
C ARG A 635 31.79 -13.16 6.28
N LEU A 636 31.47 -12.04 5.60
CA LEU A 636 31.11 -10.79 6.26
C LEU A 636 29.84 -10.92 7.08
N VAL A 637 28.80 -11.53 6.53
CA VAL A 637 27.51 -11.71 7.20
C VAL A 637 27.64 -12.67 8.37
N GLU A 638 28.32 -13.77 8.21
CA GLU A 638 28.57 -14.74 9.26
C GLU A 638 29.38 -14.14 10.41
N SER A 639 30.40 -13.35 10.08
CA SER A 639 31.18 -12.60 11.07
C SER A 639 30.35 -11.58 11.83
N CYS A 640 29.54 -10.78 11.12
CA CYS A 640 28.63 -9.82 11.78
C CYS A 640 27.59 -10.53 12.66
N ASN A 641 27.04 -11.66 12.20
CA ASN A 641 26.04 -12.43 12.93
C ASN A 641 26.62 -13.13 14.18
N SER A 642 27.89 -13.50 14.14
CA SER A 642 28.60 -14.12 15.28
C SER A 642 29.24 -13.12 16.26
N GLY A 643 29.16 -11.82 15.94
CA GLY A 643 29.79 -10.76 16.77
C GLY A 643 31.33 -10.72 16.67
N LEU A 644 31.92 -11.46 15.73
CA LEU A 644 33.36 -11.47 15.49
C LEU A 644 33.79 -10.17 14.80
N VAL A 645 34.86 -9.54 15.26
CA VAL A 645 35.38 -8.29 14.71
C VAL A 645 36.87 -8.46 14.39
N GLY A 646 37.34 -7.86 13.28
CA GLY A 646 38.76 -7.88 12.91
C GLY A 646 39.24 -9.17 12.25
N LYS A 647 40.41 -9.65 12.58
CA LYS A 647 41.07 -10.81 11.92
C LYS A 647 40.25 -12.12 12.02
N GLU A 648 39.41 -12.25 13.03
CA GLU A 648 38.59 -13.44 13.25
C GLU A 648 37.49 -13.60 12.18
N CYS A 649 37.12 -12.52 11.50
CA CYS A 649 36.14 -12.57 10.42
C CYS A 649 36.73 -12.85 9.04
N GLY A 650 38.02 -13.06 8.92
CA GLY A 650 38.74 -13.32 7.66
C GLY A 650 38.82 -12.08 6.72
N ILE A 651 38.39 -10.90 7.18
CA ILE A 651 38.55 -9.62 6.46
C ILE A 651 39.44 -8.71 7.29
N GLU A 652 40.59 -8.37 6.70
CA GLU A 652 41.65 -7.62 7.38
C GLU A 652 41.41 -6.12 7.37
N ALA A 653 40.89 -5.58 6.25
CA ALA A 653 40.69 -4.15 6.09
C ALA A 653 39.59 -3.82 5.04
N ASP A 654 39.09 -2.58 5.13
CA ASP A 654 38.21 -1.96 4.16
C ASP A 654 39.01 -1.01 3.25
N ILE A 655 38.96 -1.19 1.94
CA ILE A 655 39.53 -0.27 0.97
C ILE A 655 38.36 0.49 0.30
N VAL A 656 38.27 1.78 0.52
CA VAL A 656 37.16 2.63 0.06
C VAL A 656 37.63 3.50 -1.10
N PHE A 657 37.05 3.29 -2.26
CA PHE A 657 37.33 4.05 -3.48
C PHE A 657 36.34 5.24 -3.62
N VAL A 658 36.88 6.46 -3.80
CA VAL A 658 36.09 7.68 -3.94
C VAL A 658 36.46 8.39 -5.23
N HIS A 659 35.54 8.40 -6.20
CA HIS A 659 35.78 8.98 -7.52
C HIS A 659 35.78 10.52 -7.52
N GLY A 660 36.20 11.14 -8.63
CA GLY A 660 36.20 12.57 -8.81
C GLY A 660 34.95 13.10 -9.50
N LEU A 661 34.99 14.40 -9.79
CA LEU A 661 33.94 15.11 -10.54
C LEU A 661 33.71 14.44 -11.90
N ASN A 662 32.45 14.27 -12.32
CA ASN A 662 32.04 13.52 -13.51
C ASN A 662 32.58 12.09 -13.61
N GLY A 663 33.15 11.56 -12.54
CA GLY A 663 33.52 10.16 -12.41
C GLY A 663 32.34 9.25 -12.06
N GLY A 664 32.63 8.02 -11.64
CA GLY A 664 31.63 7.10 -11.15
C GLY A 664 32.25 5.92 -10.41
N PRO A 665 31.43 5.19 -9.64
CA PRO A 665 31.93 4.15 -8.73
C PRO A 665 32.66 3.00 -9.44
N PHE A 666 32.44 2.84 -10.73
CA PHE A 666 33.11 1.83 -11.56
C PHE A 666 33.94 2.42 -12.68
N SER A 667 33.46 3.50 -13.35
CA SER A 667 34.11 4.08 -14.53
C SER A 667 35.49 4.67 -14.22
N SER A 668 35.69 5.23 -13.03
CA SER A 668 36.96 5.80 -12.58
C SER A 668 38.03 4.76 -12.35
N TRP A 669 37.67 3.52 -12.06
CA TRP A 669 38.57 2.44 -11.70
C TRP A 669 38.73 1.37 -12.79
N ARG A 670 38.32 1.67 -14.05
CA ARG A 670 38.58 0.79 -15.19
C ARG A 670 40.06 0.84 -15.58
N PRO A 671 40.64 -0.26 -16.07
CA PRO A 671 41.98 -0.21 -16.66
C PRO A 671 42.05 0.77 -17.83
N GLY A 672 43.19 1.44 -18.03
CA GLY A 672 43.39 2.56 -18.94
C GLY A 672 43.15 2.38 -20.44
N THR A 673 42.72 1.19 -20.90
CA THR A 673 42.46 0.93 -22.32
C THR A 673 40.95 0.80 -22.59
N GLU A 674 40.21 1.91 -22.39
CA GLU A 674 38.75 1.97 -22.53
C GLU A 674 38.22 1.50 -23.90
N LYS A 675 38.93 1.76 -25.00
CA LYS A 675 38.56 1.31 -26.35
C LYS A 675 38.58 -0.23 -26.49
N LYS A 676 39.54 -0.90 -25.84
CA LYS A 676 39.67 -2.34 -25.87
C LYS A 676 38.65 -3.03 -24.96
N ALA A 677 38.38 -2.45 -23.78
CA ALA A 677 37.39 -2.97 -22.84
C ALA A 677 35.96 -2.89 -23.35
N LYS A 678 35.58 -1.80 -24.08
CA LYS A 678 34.29 -1.66 -24.76
C LYS A 678 34.09 -2.69 -25.89
N ALA A 679 35.18 -2.95 -26.67
CA ALA A 679 35.12 -3.92 -27.76
C ALA A 679 34.96 -5.38 -27.27
N GLU A 680 35.45 -5.68 -26.06
CA GLU A 680 35.38 -7.03 -25.47
C GLU A 680 34.16 -7.23 -24.54
N GLY A 681 33.27 -6.24 -24.39
CA GLY A 681 32.10 -6.30 -23.49
C GLY A 681 32.44 -6.44 -21.99
N LYS A 682 33.71 -6.32 -21.60
CA LYS A 682 34.18 -6.50 -20.23
C LYS A 682 34.13 -5.19 -19.46
N GLN A 683 33.14 -5.04 -18.59
CA GLN A 683 33.03 -3.89 -17.67
C GLN A 683 33.73 -4.19 -16.32
N SER A 684 34.99 -4.58 -16.36
CA SER A 684 35.74 -4.90 -15.13
C SER A 684 36.53 -3.71 -14.63
N VAL A 685 36.74 -3.63 -13.32
CA VAL A 685 37.55 -2.61 -12.63
C VAL A 685 38.84 -3.20 -12.12
N TRP A 686 39.96 -2.42 -12.14
CA TRP A 686 41.27 -2.92 -11.73
C TRP A 686 41.32 -3.38 -10.25
N PRO A 687 40.59 -2.77 -9.29
CA PRO A 687 40.54 -3.27 -7.93
C PRO A 687 40.05 -4.73 -7.87
N GLN A 688 39.04 -5.06 -8.67
CA GLN A 688 38.54 -6.42 -8.78
C GLN A 688 39.50 -7.36 -9.52
N LEU A 689 40.05 -6.89 -10.64
CA LEU A 689 40.89 -7.73 -11.51
C LEU A 689 42.20 -8.13 -10.86
N TRP A 690 42.77 -7.23 -10.08
CA TRP A 690 44.15 -7.42 -9.56
C TRP A 690 44.20 -7.38 -8.03
N LEU A 691 43.76 -6.29 -7.39
CA LEU A 691 43.91 -6.10 -5.95
C LEU A 691 43.17 -7.17 -5.13
N ALA A 692 41.92 -7.50 -5.50
CA ALA A 692 41.17 -8.56 -4.83
C ALA A 692 41.81 -9.97 -4.98
N LYS A 693 42.47 -10.23 -6.10
CA LYS A 693 43.15 -11.53 -6.33
C LYS A 693 44.40 -11.68 -5.51
N THR A 694 45.21 -10.62 -5.40
CA THR A 694 46.45 -10.64 -4.65
C THR A 694 46.25 -10.48 -3.15
N ASN A 695 45.11 -9.90 -2.74
CA ASN A 695 44.72 -9.62 -1.35
C ASN A 695 43.26 -9.99 -1.10
N PRO A 696 42.93 -11.30 -1.04
CA PRO A 696 41.55 -11.78 -0.94
C PRO A 696 40.87 -11.46 0.37
N ASN A 697 41.62 -11.04 1.38
CA ASN A 697 41.06 -10.65 2.70
C ASN A 697 40.69 -9.15 2.79
N LEU A 698 40.81 -8.40 1.69
CA LEU A 698 40.37 -7.00 1.64
C LEU A 698 38.92 -6.88 1.17
N ARG A 699 38.13 -6.12 1.89
CA ARG A 699 36.81 -5.70 1.40
C ARG A 699 36.96 -4.41 0.57
N LEU A 700 36.59 -4.50 -0.70
CA LEU A 700 36.70 -3.38 -1.64
C LEU A 700 35.35 -2.71 -1.87
N LEU A 701 35.24 -1.47 -1.48
CA LEU A 701 34.03 -0.65 -1.59
C LEU A 701 34.26 0.55 -2.51
N SER A 702 33.26 0.97 -3.25
CA SER A 702 33.28 2.23 -4.01
C SER A 702 32.07 3.07 -3.66
N LEU A 703 32.31 4.36 -3.42
CA LEU A 703 31.26 5.34 -3.17
C LEU A 703 30.76 5.93 -4.48
N GLU A 704 29.45 6.07 -4.59
CA GLU A 704 28.76 6.83 -5.62
C GLU A 704 28.09 8.06 -5.01
N TYR A 705 28.27 9.18 -5.63
CA TYR A 705 27.60 10.43 -5.30
C TYR A 705 27.28 11.21 -6.57
N LYS A 706 26.16 11.95 -6.55
CA LYS A 706 25.73 12.75 -7.69
C LYS A 706 26.40 14.12 -7.61
N THR A 707 27.14 14.49 -8.64
CA THR A 707 27.86 15.76 -8.72
C THR A 707 26.99 16.93 -9.24
N LYS A 708 25.81 16.66 -9.80
CA LYS A 708 24.88 17.67 -10.31
C LYS A 708 24.08 18.43 -9.23
N VAL A 709 24.36 18.14 -7.99
CA VAL A 709 23.55 18.46 -6.83
C VAL A 709 23.70 19.91 -6.32
N PHE A 710 24.59 20.69 -6.87
CA PHE A 710 25.12 21.89 -6.23
C PHE A 710 24.63 23.20 -6.86
N ASP A 711 23.38 23.29 -7.28
CA ASP A 711 22.83 24.45 -7.99
C ASP A 711 22.29 25.58 -7.09
N TYR A 712 22.49 25.55 -5.74
CA TYR A 712 21.92 26.57 -4.83
C TYR A 712 22.85 26.98 -3.68
N GLU A 713 22.64 28.18 -3.17
CA GLU A 713 23.37 28.98 -2.20
C GLU A 713 24.15 28.22 -1.10
N GLY A 714 25.48 28.26 -1.15
CA GLY A 714 26.35 27.77 -0.10
C GLY A 714 27.14 26.51 -0.44
N ALA A 715 28.02 26.57 -1.45
CA ALA A 715 28.85 25.46 -1.92
C ALA A 715 29.54 24.64 -0.82
N GLN A 716 30.02 25.28 0.25
CA GLN A 716 30.66 24.61 1.38
C GLN A 716 29.67 23.85 2.23
N HIS A 717 28.48 24.39 2.46
CA HIS A 717 27.44 23.72 3.24
C HIS A 717 26.95 22.44 2.54
N SER A 718 26.64 22.52 1.26
CA SER A 718 26.26 21.37 0.44
C SER A 718 27.35 20.30 0.37
N PHE A 719 28.63 20.70 0.29
CA PHE A 719 29.76 19.78 0.29
C PHE A 719 29.89 19.03 1.62
N ARG A 720 29.70 19.75 2.75
CA ARG A 720 29.71 19.21 4.10
C ARG A 720 28.55 18.26 4.36
N GLU A 721 27.34 18.59 3.89
CA GLU A 721 26.17 17.71 3.99
C GLU A 721 26.36 16.41 3.20
N LEU A 722 26.86 16.50 1.97
CA LEU A 722 27.13 15.33 1.14
C LEU A 722 28.15 14.40 1.80
N THR A 723 29.23 14.92 2.34
CA THR A 723 30.26 14.13 3.01
C THR A 723 29.74 13.53 4.33
N SER A 724 28.86 14.22 5.06
CA SER A 724 28.16 13.70 6.22
C SER A 724 27.26 12.49 5.86
N GLU A 725 26.50 12.62 4.76
CA GLU A 725 25.67 11.50 4.27
C GLU A 725 26.54 10.27 3.90
N MET A 726 27.67 10.50 3.22
CA MET A 726 28.60 9.44 2.87
C MET A 726 29.17 8.73 4.10
N LEU A 727 29.54 9.48 5.14
CA LEU A 727 29.99 8.93 6.42
C LEU A 727 28.91 8.04 7.05
N LYS A 728 27.66 8.49 7.08
CA LYS A 728 26.54 7.69 7.59
C LYS A 728 26.33 6.40 6.80
N LYS A 729 26.47 6.45 5.46
CA LYS A 729 26.37 5.26 4.60
C LYS A 729 27.54 4.28 4.82
N LEU A 730 28.76 4.78 4.97
CA LEU A 730 29.92 3.94 5.29
C LEU A 730 29.81 3.30 6.68
N SER A 731 29.39 4.09 7.69
CA SER A 731 29.15 3.59 9.03
C SER A 731 28.10 2.48 9.05
N ALA A 732 26.97 2.68 8.36
CA ALA A 732 25.91 1.65 8.22
C ALA A 732 26.43 0.38 7.54
N ALA A 733 27.37 0.49 6.60
CA ALA A 733 28.04 -0.62 5.95
C ALA A 733 29.13 -1.27 6.81
N GLY A 734 29.29 -0.84 8.08
CA GLY A 734 30.28 -1.39 9.02
C GLY A 734 31.73 -0.99 8.70
N VAL A 735 31.95 0.09 7.94
CA VAL A 735 33.28 0.67 7.76
C VAL A 735 33.70 1.34 9.07
N GLY A 736 34.96 1.20 9.44
CA GLY A 736 35.48 1.67 10.73
C GLY A 736 35.55 0.60 11.81
N GLN A 737 34.90 -0.55 11.64
CA GLN A 737 35.06 -1.70 12.54
C GLN A 737 36.44 -2.37 12.42
N ARG A 738 37.19 -2.09 11.38
CA ARG A 738 38.49 -2.60 11.03
C ARG A 738 39.32 -1.51 10.34
N PRO A 739 40.64 -1.72 10.09
CA PRO A 739 41.47 -0.77 9.34
C PRO A 739 40.81 -0.30 8.05
N VAL A 740 40.85 0.99 7.75
CA VAL A 740 40.30 1.62 6.56
C VAL A 740 41.41 2.30 5.77
N ILE A 741 41.46 2.06 4.45
CA ILE A 741 42.32 2.82 3.54
C ILE A 741 41.44 3.43 2.47
N PHE A 742 41.61 4.73 2.24
CA PHE A 742 40.91 5.44 1.19
C PHE A 742 41.78 5.55 -0.06
N VAL A 743 41.20 5.26 -1.24
CA VAL A 743 41.79 5.44 -2.55
C VAL A 743 40.96 6.44 -3.34
N THR A 744 41.46 7.60 -3.63
CA THR A 744 40.68 8.72 -4.08
C THR A 744 41.20 9.31 -5.40
N HIS A 745 40.30 9.89 -6.18
CA HIS A 745 40.62 10.62 -7.42
C HIS A 745 40.04 12.03 -7.37
N SER A 746 40.88 13.03 -7.72
CA SER A 746 40.44 14.42 -7.91
C SER A 746 39.66 14.96 -6.69
N MET A 747 38.47 15.51 -6.88
CA MET A 747 37.59 16.01 -5.82
C MET A 747 37.30 14.97 -4.72
N GLY A 748 37.29 13.67 -5.02
CA GLY A 748 37.08 12.59 -4.04
C GLY A 748 38.10 12.63 -2.91
N GLY A 749 39.31 13.15 -3.15
CA GLY A 749 40.31 13.34 -2.11
C GLY A 749 39.97 14.48 -1.13
N LEU A 750 39.35 15.54 -1.62
CA LEU A 750 38.84 16.64 -0.78
C LEU A 750 37.66 16.14 0.09
N MET A 751 36.78 15.30 -0.49
CA MET A 751 35.67 14.69 0.24
C MET A 751 36.17 13.83 1.41
N VAL A 752 37.22 13.03 1.19
CA VAL A 752 37.77 12.22 2.28
C VAL A 752 38.40 13.10 3.36
N LYS A 753 39.10 14.20 3.01
CA LYS A 753 39.58 15.14 4.00
C LYS A 753 38.44 15.75 4.84
N GLU A 754 37.37 16.21 4.19
CA GLU A 754 36.20 16.77 4.85
C GLU A 754 35.51 15.72 5.75
N MET A 755 35.37 14.47 5.29
CA MET A 755 34.88 13.37 6.13
C MET A 755 35.73 13.15 7.39
N MET A 756 37.07 13.23 7.25
CA MET A 756 37.98 13.12 8.41
C MET A 756 37.81 14.31 9.37
N MET A 757 37.62 15.51 8.86
CA MET A 757 37.39 16.71 9.65
C MET A 757 36.09 16.61 10.44
N GLN A 758 34.98 16.30 9.79
CA GLN A 758 33.68 16.12 10.44
C GLN A 758 33.68 15.01 11.48
N GLY A 759 34.27 13.87 11.18
CA GLY A 759 34.33 12.75 12.12
C GLY A 759 35.30 12.95 13.29
N ALA A 760 36.18 13.96 13.23
CA ALA A 760 37.06 14.36 14.31
C ALA A 760 36.45 15.44 15.22
N GLU A 761 35.42 16.15 14.80
CA GLU A 761 34.72 17.17 15.57
C GLU A 761 34.01 16.51 16.77
N LYS A 762 34.30 17.02 17.99
CA LYS A 762 33.81 16.43 19.25
C LYS A 762 32.51 17.04 19.78
N ASP A 763 32.02 18.13 19.15
CA ASP A 763 31.04 19.03 19.77
C ASP A 763 29.57 18.66 19.59
N ASP A 764 29.25 17.55 18.89
CA ASP A 764 27.88 17.10 18.78
C ASP A 764 27.65 15.82 19.61
N GLU A 765 26.82 15.90 20.65
CA GLU A 765 26.25 14.71 21.34
C GLU A 765 25.60 13.72 20.38
N MET A 766 25.40 14.14 19.12
CA MET A 766 24.82 13.35 18.03
C MET A 766 25.85 12.72 17.08
N THR A 767 27.15 12.93 17.24
CA THR A 767 28.12 12.24 16.38
C THR A 767 28.22 10.76 16.77
N ASP A 768 27.59 9.93 15.98
CA ASP A 768 27.55 8.48 16.20
C ASP A 768 29.00 7.95 16.37
N LYS A 769 29.27 7.25 17.48
CA LYS A 769 30.56 6.61 17.77
C LYS A 769 31.13 5.83 16.58
N SER A 770 30.25 5.25 15.76
CA SER A 770 30.65 4.52 14.57
C SER A 770 31.27 5.38 13.46
N ILE A 771 30.94 6.68 13.37
CA ILE A 771 31.59 7.66 12.49
C ILE A 771 32.99 7.98 13.01
N GLN A 772 33.14 8.18 14.31
CA GLN A 772 34.46 8.39 14.92
C GLN A 772 35.38 7.17 14.72
N ASP A 773 34.83 5.97 14.72
CA ASP A 773 35.59 4.75 14.50
C ASP A 773 36.13 4.67 13.06
N ILE A 774 35.46 5.24 12.05
CA ILE A 774 36.00 5.37 10.69
C ILE A 774 37.28 6.20 10.71
N VAL A 775 37.23 7.36 11.38
CA VAL A 775 38.39 8.27 11.46
C VAL A 775 39.55 7.64 12.23
N LYS A 776 39.29 7.04 13.38
CA LYS A 776 40.30 6.37 14.22
C LYS A 776 40.96 5.18 13.53
N ASN A 777 40.20 4.44 12.73
CA ASN A 777 40.70 3.25 12.05
C ASN A 777 41.18 3.52 10.62
N THR A 778 41.24 4.79 10.19
CA THR A 778 41.89 5.16 8.94
C THR A 778 43.41 4.94 9.06
N LYS A 779 43.96 4.04 8.19
CA LYS A 779 45.36 3.60 8.21
C LYS A 779 46.15 4.06 6.99
N GLY A 780 45.52 4.67 6.01
CA GLY A 780 46.21 5.21 4.85
C GLY A 780 45.28 5.95 3.89
N VAL A 781 45.82 6.88 3.13
CA VAL A 781 45.08 7.57 2.07
C VAL A 781 45.95 7.70 0.82
N VAL A 782 45.36 7.28 -0.32
CA VAL A 782 45.93 7.40 -1.65
C VAL A 782 45.18 8.49 -2.41
N PHE A 783 45.89 9.45 -2.92
CA PHE A 783 45.41 10.52 -3.75
C PHE A 783 45.87 10.39 -5.20
N TYR A 784 44.94 10.44 -6.15
CA TYR A 784 45.23 10.59 -7.56
C TYR A 784 44.79 11.99 -8.02
N SER A 785 45.71 12.85 -8.37
CA SER A 785 45.49 14.24 -8.85
C SER A 785 44.40 14.97 -8.03
N THR A 786 44.50 14.93 -6.69
CA THR A 786 43.61 15.68 -5.81
C THR A 786 44.08 17.13 -5.72
N PRO A 787 43.17 18.11 -5.97
CA PRO A 787 43.53 19.53 -5.96
C PRO A 787 43.61 20.06 -4.52
N HIS A 788 44.66 19.73 -3.77
CA HIS A 788 44.82 20.10 -2.38
C HIS A 788 44.86 21.60 -2.12
N HIS A 789 45.40 22.35 -3.08
CA HIS A 789 45.50 23.82 -3.07
C HIS A 789 44.60 24.48 -4.13
N GLY A 790 43.65 23.72 -4.68
CA GLY A 790 42.74 24.14 -5.70
C GLY A 790 43.19 23.81 -7.14
N SER A 791 42.28 24.04 -8.06
CA SER A 791 42.48 23.78 -9.49
C SER A 791 42.43 25.11 -10.27
N TRP A 792 43.37 25.31 -11.17
CA TRP A 792 43.39 26.47 -12.06
C TRP A 792 42.13 26.55 -12.93
N LEU A 793 41.53 25.43 -13.32
CA LEU A 793 40.27 25.39 -14.04
C LEU A 793 39.11 26.04 -13.27
N ALA A 794 39.14 26.01 -11.95
CA ALA A 794 38.17 26.69 -11.12
C ALA A 794 38.32 28.22 -11.13
N SER A 795 39.51 28.73 -11.48
CA SER A 795 39.80 30.16 -11.54
C SER A 795 39.61 30.77 -12.92
N ALA A 796 39.63 29.98 -13.98
CA ALA A 796 39.53 30.44 -15.36
C ALA A 796 38.08 30.53 -15.82
N SER A 797 37.76 31.54 -16.67
CA SER A 797 36.45 31.75 -17.29
C SER A 797 35.95 30.61 -18.21
N TRP A 798 36.65 29.51 -18.23
CA TRP A 798 36.32 28.25 -18.92
C TRP A 798 35.10 27.50 -18.34
N ASN A 799 34.55 28.01 -17.25
CA ASN A 799 33.34 27.53 -16.59
C ASN A 799 32.11 27.37 -17.49
N LEU A 800 32.13 27.98 -18.69
CA LEU A 800 30.93 28.07 -19.54
C LEU A 800 30.69 26.87 -20.44
N LEU A 801 31.67 26.02 -20.73
CA LEU A 801 31.52 24.96 -21.71
C LEU A 801 31.54 23.54 -21.15
N TYR A 802 32.22 23.29 -20.04
CA TYR A 802 32.35 21.94 -19.46
C TYR A 802 31.46 21.69 -18.23
N ILE A 803 30.97 22.76 -17.60
CA ILE A 803 30.37 22.73 -16.26
C ILE A 803 29.03 23.49 -16.25
N ARG A 804 28.23 23.38 -17.30
CA ARG A 804 26.85 23.85 -17.25
C ARG A 804 26.11 23.08 -16.12
N GLY A 805 25.79 23.77 -15.03
CA GLY A 805 25.08 23.22 -13.85
C GLY A 805 25.97 22.81 -12.66
N LEU A 806 27.26 23.21 -12.63
CA LEU A 806 28.22 22.84 -11.58
C LEU A 806 28.88 24.04 -10.89
N LYS A 807 28.22 25.20 -10.89
CA LYS A 807 28.81 26.46 -10.44
C LYS A 807 29.36 26.39 -9.01
N ASP A 808 28.64 25.73 -8.11
CA ASP A 808 28.97 25.74 -6.68
C ASP A 808 30.04 24.73 -6.28
N ILE A 809 30.18 23.60 -7.00
CA ILE A 809 31.31 22.65 -6.82
C ILE A 809 32.62 23.33 -7.26
N VAL A 810 32.57 24.13 -8.29
CA VAL A 810 33.73 24.88 -8.80
C VAL A 810 34.22 25.82 -7.72
N ASP A 811 33.34 26.39 -6.91
CA ASP A 811 33.74 27.28 -5.83
C ASP A 811 34.49 26.56 -4.70
N VAL A 812 34.18 25.29 -4.41
CA VAL A 812 34.95 24.44 -3.47
C VAL A 812 36.34 24.12 -4.03
N LEU A 813 36.49 24.04 -5.36
CA LEU A 813 37.77 23.75 -6.02
C LEU A 813 38.63 24.99 -6.27
N ARG A 814 38.14 26.19 -5.96
CA ARG A 814 38.94 27.43 -6.07
C ARG A 814 40.00 27.49 -4.97
N PRO A 815 41.22 27.93 -5.30
CA PRO A 815 42.20 28.24 -4.28
C PRO A 815 41.64 29.26 -3.26
N GLY A 816 41.77 28.94 -1.98
CA GLY A 816 41.21 29.79 -0.93
C GLY A 816 41.33 29.23 0.47
N PRO A 817 40.91 30.03 1.48
CA PRO A 817 41.08 29.67 2.90
C PRO A 817 40.53 28.34 3.31
N TYR A 818 39.39 27.92 2.74
CA TYR A 818 38.78 26.64 3.03
C TYR A 818 39.67 25.43 2.68
N LEU A 819 40.27 25.43 1.49
CA LEU A 819 41.19 24.36 1.09
C LEU A 819 42.48 24.36 1.91
N GLU A 820 42.97 25.55 2.28
CA GLU A 820 44.13 25.69 3.17
C GLU A 820 43.85 25.14 4.57
N GLU A 821 42.70 25.48 5.15
CA GLU A 821 42.26 24.95 6.44
C GLU A 821 42.07 23.43 6.40
N LEU A 822 41.41 22.95 5.38
CA LEU A 822 41.16 21.51 5.17
C LEU A 822 42.48 20.73 5.00
N ASN A 823 43.44 21.31 4.28
CA ASN A 823 44.75 20.68 4.08
C ASN A 823 45.62 20.69 5.36
N GLU A 824 45.61 21.79 6.13
CA GLU A 824 46.35 21.89 7.39
C GLU A 824 45.74 20.98 8.49
N PHE A 825 44.42 20.93 8.55
CA PHE A 825 43.72 19.96 9.42
C PHE A 825 44.20 18.53 9.08
N PHE A 826 44.09 18.14 7.79
CA PHE A 826 44.44 16.79 7.37
C PHE A 826 45.91 16.42 7.61
N LYS A 827 46.81 17.36 7.40
CA LYS A 827 48.24 17.19 7.71
C LYS A 827 48.47 16.95 9.20
N THR A 828 47.81 17.72 10.03
CA THR A 828 47.88 17.60 11.50
C THR A 828 47.30 16.30 11.96
N PHE A 829 46.14 15.87 11.41
CA PHE A 829 45.50 14.60 11.65
C PHE A 829 46.41 13.42 11.27
N CYS A 830 46.95 13.40 10.06
CA CYS A 830 47.84 12.34 9.58
C CYS A 830 49.09 12.21 10.46
N LYS A 831 49.66 13.33 10.87
CA LYS A 831 50.80 13.33 11.78
C LYS A 831 50.46 12.79 13.17
N ALA A 832 49.33 13.18 13.73
CA ALA A 832 48.91 12.75 15.06
C ALA A 832 48.51 11.27 15.10
N GLN A 833 47.87 10.77 14.04
CA GLN A 833 47.39 9.36 13.94
C GLN A 833 48.38 8.45 13.20
N HIS A 834 49.55 8.94 12.77
CA HIS A 834 50.55 8.20 12.00
C HIS A 834 49.95 7.59 10.70
N VAL A 835 49.08 8.33 10.00
CA VAL A 835 48.45 7.88 8.77
C VAL A 835 49.38 8.20 7.58
N PRO A 836 49.94 7.21 6.88
CA PRO A 836 50.72 7.40 5.66
C PRO A 836 49.86 7.94 4.52
N VAL A 837 50.46 8.72 3.66
CA VAL A 837 49.84 9.33 2.48
C VAL A 837 50.68 9.05 1.26
N LEU A 838 50.04 8.57 0.16
CA LEU A 838 50.60 8.37 -1.14
C LEU A 838 49.86 9.22 -2.16
N SER A 839 50.56 10.10 -2.87
CA SER A 839 49.98 10.99 -3.85
C SER A 839 50.54 10.76 -5.25
N PHE A 840 49.67 10.78 -6.25
CA PHE A 840 50.01 10.73 -7.66
C PHE A 840 49.53 11.99 -8.36
N SER A 841 50.33 12.51 -9.28
CA SER A 841 49.97 13.62 -10.17
C SER A 841 50.01 13.20 -11.63
N GLU A 842 49.16 13.77 -12.44
CA GLU A 842 49.21 13.72 -13.89
C GLU A 842 50.44 14.43 -14.41
N SER A 843 51.03 13.97 -15.52
CA SER A 843 52.15 14.65 -16.18
C SER A 843 51.86 15.02 -17.62
N THR A 844 50.67 14.69 -18.12
CA THR A 844 50.21 15.03 -19.46
C THR A 844 48.93 15.83 -19.45
N GLN A 845 48.75 16.71 -20.43
CA GLN A 845 47.57 17.54 -20.55
C GLN A 845 46.31 16.73 -20.94
N THR A 846 45.22 17.02 -20.29
CA THR A 846 43.91 16.44 -20.60
C THR A 846 43.27 17.11 -21.79
N HIS A 847 42.72 16.35 -22.70
CA HIS A 847 41.92 16.84 -23.83
C HIS A 847 40.53 17.24 -23.37
N LEU A 848 40.25 18.52 -23.40
CA LEU A 848 38.94 19.10 -23.11
C LEU A 848 38.08 19.13 -24.38
N MET A 849 36.90 18.48 -24.34
CA MET A 849 35.96 18.46 -25.48
C MET A 849 35.26 19.82 -25.62
N GLY A 850 35.39 20.48 -26.77
CA GLY A 850 34.76 21.73 -27.16
C GLY A 850 34.92 21.93 -28.65
N PRO A 851 34.36 23.00 -29.25
CA PRO A 851 34.53 23.28 -30.68
C PRO A 851 36.00 23.60 -31.06
N SER A 852 36.85 23.86 -30.11
CA SER A 852 38.31 23.93 -30.24
C SER A 852 38.95 22.90 -29.31
N ILE A 853 39.91 22.11 -29.87
CA ILE A 853 40.68 21.12 -29.10
C ILE A 853 41.61 21.90 -28.16
N VAL A 854 41.16 22.04 -26.90
CA VAL A 854 42.01 22.65 -25.88
C VAL A 854 42.62 21.54 -25.03
N LYS A 855 43.89 21.63 -24.79
CA LYS A 855 44.64 20.79 -23.86
C LYS A 855 44.96 21.58 -22.63
N ALA A 856 44.72 21.05 -21.46
CA ALA A 856 45.08 21.67 -20.19
C ALA A 856 45.48 20.64 -19.14
N GLU A 857 46.39 21.01 -18.29
CA GLU A 857 46.69 20.33 -17.05
C GLU A 857 45.55 20.69 -16.06
N ILE A 858 44.83 19.72 -15.57
CA ILE A 858 43.66 19.95 -14.72
C ILE A 858 44.06 20.29 -13.29
N VAL A 859 45.02 19.55 -12.74
CA VAL A 859 45.55 19.73 -11.40
C VAL A 859 47.06 19.77 -11.49
N PRO A 860 47.70 20.98 -11.35
CA PRO A 860 49.15 21.12 -11.34
C PRO A 860 49.80 20.25 -10.26
N ALA A 861 51.01 19.78 -10.50
CA ALA A 861 51.75 18.90 -9.57
C ALA A 861 51.88 19.50 -8.17
N GLU A 862 52.05 20.84 -8.07
CA GLU A 862 52.11 21.55 -6.81
C GLU A 862 50.80 21.47 -6.03
N SER A 863 49.66 21.47 -6.74
CA SER A 863 48.35 21.31 -6.12
C SER A 863 48.00 19.87 -5.83
N ALA A 864 48.56 18.92 -6.58
CA ALA A 864 48.35 17.47 -6.37
C ALA A 864 49.17 16.93 -5.21
N TYR A 865 50.15 17.69 -4.70
CA TYR A 865 50.95 17.32 -3.53
C TYR A 865 50.43 18.04 -2.27
N PRO A 866 50.00 17.30 -1.22
CA PRO A 866 49.48 17.93 0.03
C PRO A 866 50.58 18.55 0.90
N GLY A 867 51.85 18.56 0.50
CA GLY A 867 53.00 19.06 1.26
C GLY A 867 53.62 18.04 2.21
N PHE A 868 53.21 16.80 2.19
CA PHE A 868 53.74 15.69 2.99
C PHE A 868 53.36 14.33 2.36
N GLY A 869 54.03 13.26 2.80
CA GLY A 869 53.81 11.91 2.31
C GLY A 869 54.62 11.58 1.06
N GLU A 870 54.41 10.40 0.47
CA GLU A 870 55.05 9.93 -0.76
C GLU A 870 54.37 10.54 -1.97
N PHE A 871 55.13 11.04 -2.95
CA PHE A 871 54.61 11.72 -4.16
C PHE A 871 55.23 11.16 -5.42
N HIS A 872 54.41 10.90 -6.45
CA HIS A 872 54.85 10.38 -7.74
C HIS A 872 54.10 11.03 -8.90
N MET A 873 54.80 11.25 -10.00
CA MET A 873 54.20 11.67 -11.27
C MET A 873 53.91 10.40 -12.10
N VAL A 874 52.76 10.39 -12.75
CA VAL A 874 52.34 9.32 -13.66
C VAL A 874 52.21 9.91 -15.07
N GLU A 875 52.78 9.20 -16.06
CA GLU A 875 52.66 9.63 -17.47
C GLU A 875 51.22 9.36 -17.99
N SER A 876 50.33 10.20 -17.55
CA SER A 876 48.90 10.13 -17.89
C SER A 876 48.25 11.49 -17.71
N ASP A 877 47.07 11.66 -18.31
CA ASP A 877 46.20 12.81 -18.11
C ASP A 877 45.34 12.66 -16.82
N HIS A 878 44.57 13.69 -16.49
CA HIS A 878 43.73 13.74 -15.28
C HIS A 878 42.74 12.56 -15.18
N ILE A 879 42.18 12.14 -16.31
CA ILE A 879 41.18 11.04 -16.34
C ILE A 879 41.87 9.68 -16.24
N GLY A 880 43.06 9.56 -16.76
CA GLY A 880 43.83 8.32 -16.84
C GLY A 880 44.66 8.02 -15.60
N VAL A 881 45.04 9.04 -14.81
CA VAL A 881 46.02 8.91 -13.71
C VAL A 881 45.61 7.84 -12.66
N CYS A 882 44.33 7.63 -12.46
CA CYS A 882 43.78 6.59 -11.54
C CYS A 882 43.43 5.25 -12.25
N LYS A 883 43.89 5.10 -13.52
CA LYS A 883 43.57 3.94 -14.39
C LYS A 883 44.85 3.23 -14.85
N PRO A 884 45.49 2.46 -13.98
CA PRO A 884 46.69 1.71 -14.36
C PRO A 884 46.41 0.76 -15.53
N LEU A 885 47.42 0.55 -16.38
CA LEU A 885 47.27 -0.20 -17.63
C LEU A 885 47.32 -1.71 -17.43
N SER A 886 48.02 -2.20 -16.40
CA SER A 886 48.17 -3.61 -16.04
C SER A 886 48.46 -3.77 -14.55
N ASN A 887 48.51 -4.99 -14.08
CA ASN A 887 48.99 -5.34 -12.73
C ASN A 887 50.48 -5.17 -12.53
N GLU A 888 51.24 -4.91 -13.61
CA GLU A 888 52.68 -4.58 -13.61
C GLU A 888 52.92 -3.05 -13.68
N ASP A 889 51.86 -2.27 -13.83
CA ASP A 889 51.96 -0.83 -13.89
C ASP A 889 52.59 -0.27 -12.60
N PRO A 890 53.65 0.58 -12.71
CA PRO A 890 54.31 1.15 -11.55
C PRO A 890 53.38 1.88 -10.57
N SER A 891 52.33 2.52 -11.06
CA SER A 891 51.36 3.20 -10.21
C SER A 891 50.53 2.16 -9.40
N TYR A 892 50.10 1.06 -10.03
CA TYR A 892 49.43 -0.02 -9.33
C TYR A 892 50.28 -0.69 -8.27
N LEU A 893 51.52 -1.05 -8.63
CA LEU A 893 52.44 -1.71 -7.72
C LEU A 893 52.80 -0.85 -6.49
N LYS A 894 52.83 0.47 -6.65
CA LYS A 894 53.01 1.41 -5.53
C LYS A 894 51.78 1.41 -4.61
N VAL A 895 50.57 1.41 -5.14
CA VAL A 895 49.34 1.34 -4.35
C VAL A 895 49.25 0.01 -3.62
N GLU A 896 49.52 -1.09 -4.28
CA GLU A 896 49.51 -2.41 -3.65
C GLU A 896 50.53 -2.51 -2.49
N ARG A 897 51.74 -2.00 -2.71
CA ARG A 897 52.77 -1.93 -1.67
C ARG A 897 52.35 -1.03 -0.51
N PHE A 898 51.79 0.16 -0.83
CA PHE A 898 51.34 1.11 0.16
C PHE A 898 50.26 0.48 1.05
N ILE A 899 49.26 -0.19 0.48
CA ILE A 899 48.18 -0.87 1.22
C ILE A 899 48.79 -1.91 2.18
N LYS A 900 49.74 -2.78 1.67
CA LYS A 900 50.39 -3.79 2.50
C LYS A 900 51.19 -3.17 3.64
N THR A 901 51.93 -2.09 3.39
CA THR A 901 52.71 -1.40 4.42
C THR A 901 51.82 -0.69 5.45
N ALA A 902 50.74 -0.03 5.01
CA ALA A 902 49.83 0.67 5.90
C ALA A 902 49.06 -0.27 6.84
N LEU A 903 48.79 -1.49 6.41
CA LEU A 903 48.11 -2.52 7.22
C LEU A 903 49.09 -3.29 8.15
N ASN A 904 50.39 -3.36 7.81
CA ASN A 904 51.43 -4.00 8.59
C ASN A 904 52.62 -3.03 8.77
N PRO A 905 52.45 -2.00 9.62
CA PRO A 905 53.45 -0.97 9.83
C PRO A 905 54.74 -1.44 10.53
#